data_0e5f953bd7ed5985fad9a028997fe543
#
_entry.id   0e5f953bd7ed5985fad9a028997fe543
#
_cell.length_a   1.000
_cell.length_b   1.000
_cell.length_c   1.000
_cell.angle_alpha   90.00
_cell.angle_beta   90.00
_cell.angle_gamma   90.00
#
_symmetry.space_group_name_H-M   'P 1'
#
loop_
_entity.id
_entity.type
_entity.pdbx_description
1 polymer ?
#
loop_
_entity_poly.entity_id
_entity_poly.type
_entity_poly.pdbx_seq_one_letter_code
_entity_poly.pdbx_strand_id
1 'polypeptide(L)'
;LTRPVTVNKLNINFLTKVVQNGPDIYPGAKILNRLNGNSISLRYVDRDSIKLNFGDVVHRHMMNGDAVLFNRQPTLHRMSMMCHIVRVMNVGDTFRMNVADTKPYNADFDGDEMNMHMPQDIESESELRNLAAVKWQIISPADNKSIVGIFQDSLLGSYRFTRENINFTHREAMNLLTVIKKLDISKILNKESISSFDIISQILPPMSMKYKTSGFKDTDDYSKSNGVLEIQNGTYVRGQMNKGVFGAGSVGLLQRLCNDFGNDASSEFIDNLQNIVTEYMKSSSYSVGISDLIANKITINKINDVIISKKKDVQTLIDKTHLGIFENKTGKTDEEEIETQINNILSQALTEAGKIGRNSLQSDNRFVIMVDAGSKGSALNISQMTSCVGQQSVDGKRIPYGFTNRTLPHYNKFDNSPEARGFVESSFISGLTPQELFFHAMGGRVGLIDTAVKTSQTGYIQRRLIKGMEDLKVEYDMTVRNSKNKIIQFSYGDDNFDTITVENQKLPLVSMSLEDIYLHFDMSTDKNVLLYTSDTLKRVKKQKTELNKKCKSMIETFIEARSEIIKKVFNNNDSDLIHMPIAFTHLINNIQGQQSININSLVDITPLETFELIENGLKRLQSLHYINPNQLFEIVYYYYLTPKNLLLIKKLNRKSISLLIENIIYKYKKSIVAPGEMVGMIAAQSIGEPTTQMTLNTFHFAGVASKSNVTRGVPRVEEILSLSENPKNPSCTIHLFPDEETSIDNTEIIRDILEDVSYTT
;
A
#
# COMPACT_ATOMS: atom_id res chain seq x y z
N LEU A 1 -10.48 33.68 -7.85
CA LEU A 1 -9.07 33.70 -7.45
C LEU A 1 -8.27 34.53 -8.47
N THR A 2 -7.29 35.28 -7.98
CA THR A 2 -6.42 36.12 -8.82
C THR A 2 -4.96 35.91 -8.45
N ARG A 3 -4.08 36.13 -9.44
CA ARG A 3 -2.63 36.09 -9.26
C ARG A 3 -2.02 37.43 -9.62
N PRO A 4 -1.19 38.04 -8.76
CA PRO A 4 -0.46 39.24 -9.08
C PRO A 4 0.64 38.94 -10.11
N VAL A 5 0.72 39.73 -11.13
CA VAL A 5 1.74 39.66 -12.19
C VAL A 5 2.29 41.05 -12.46
N THR A 6 3.59 41.23 -12.35
CA THR A 6 4.27 42.48 -12.61
C THR A 6 4.37 42.71 -14.11
N VAL A 7 4.02 43.90 -14.56
CA VAL A 7 4.09 44.32 -15.97
C VAL A 7 5.54 44.48 -16.41
N ASN A 8 5.93 43.77 -17.43
CA ASN A 8 7.25 43.85 -18.05
C ASN A 8 7.12 43.95 -19.59
N LYS A 9 8.26 44.10 -20.26
CA LYS A 9 8.33 44.26 -21.71
C LYS A 9 7.73 43.07 -22.49
N LEU A 10 7.75 41.86 -21.91
CA LEU A 10 7.29 40.65 -22.59
C LEU A 10 5.78 40.42 -22.44
N ASN A 11 5.18 40.84 -21.32
CA ASN A 11 3.79 40.52 -20.96
C ASN A 11 2.82 41.68 -21.10
N ILE A 12 3.28 42.92 -21.36
CA ILE A 12 2.46 44.13 -21.37
C ILE A 12 1.27 44.04 -22.36
N ASN A 13 1.49 43.52 -23.54
CA ASN A 13 0.42 43.41 -24.56
C ASN A 13 -0.69 42.43 -24.12
N PHE A 14 -0.28 41.34 -23.49
CA PHE A 14 -1.21 40.37 -22.94
C PHE A 14 -1.97 40.95 -21.75
N LEU A 15 -1.26 41.55 -20.80
CA LEU A 15 -1.87 42.14 -19.61
C LEU A 15 -2.79 43.32 -19.94
N THR A 16 -2.51 44.09 -20.98
CA THR A 16 -3.41 45.15 -21.45
C THR A 16 -4.76 44.57 -21.85
N LYS A 17 -4.76 43.49 -22.64
CA LYS A 17 -6.00 42.81 -23.05
C LYS A 17 -6.76 42.25 -21.82
N VAL A 18 -6.05 41.68 -20.88
CA VAL A 18 -6.62 41.13 -19.62
C VAL A 18 -7.26 42.22 -18.78
N VAL A 19 -6.64 43.40 -18.70
CA VAL A 19 -7.19 44.58 -17.99
C VAL A 19 -8.42 45.13 -18.72
N GLN A 20 -8.42 45.18 -20.06
CA GLN A 20 -9.57 45.60 -20.85
C GLN A 20 -10.77 44.65 -20.66
N ASN A 21 -10.53 43.32 -20.60
CA ASN A 21 -11.59 42.36 -20.34
C ASN A 21 -12.22 42.55 -18.93
N GLY A 22 -11.45 43.00 -17.95
CA GLY A 22 -11.93 43.26 -16.58
C GLY A 22 -12.28 42.02 -15.77
N PRO A 23 -13.10 42.15 -14.71
CA PRO A 23 -13.36 41.05 -13.79
C PRO A 23 -14.37 40.02 -14.30
N ASP A 24 -15.21 40.37 -15.29
CA ASP A 24 -16.37 39.56 -15.66
C ASP A 24 -16.11 38.65 -16.87
N ILE A 25 -15.09 38.98 -17.68
CA ILE A 25 -14.73 38.23 -18.89
C ILE A 25 -13.44 37.47 -18.67
N TYR A 26 -13.43 36.18 -18.96
CA TYR A 26 -12.22 35.35 -18.90
C TYR A 26 -11.49 35.32 -20.25
N PRO A 27 -10.16 35.45 -20.29
CA PRO A 27 -9.23 35.82 -19.22
C PRO A 27 -9.28 37.34 -18.88
N GLY A 28 -9.39 37.66 -17.61
CA GLY A 28 -9.55 39.02 -17.12
C GLY A 28 -8.69 39.34 -15.91
N ALA A 29 -8.89 40.52 -15.33
CA ALA A 29 -8.25 40.98 -14.11
C ALA A 29 -9.23 41.71 -13.18
N LYS A 30 -8.96 41.70 -11.87
CA LYS A 30 -9.80 42.35 -10.87
C LYS A 30 -9.22 43.67 -10.37
N ILE A 31 -7.92 43.73 -10.16
CA ILE A 31 -7.23 44.85 -9.51
C ILE A 31 -5.97 45.17 -10.30
N LEU A 32 -5.66 46.45 -10.39
CA LEU A 32 -4.42 47.00 -10.89
C LEU A 32 -3.75 47.80 -9.79
N ASN A 33 -2.59 47.39 -9.31
CA ASN A 33 -1.76 48.14 -8.39
C ASN A 33 -0.71 48.92 -9.18
N ARG A 34 -0.72 50.26 -9.06
CA ARG A 34 0.26 51.14 -9.66
C ARG A 34 1.54 51.19 -8.81
N LEU A 35 2.65 51.49 -9.45
CA LEU A 35 3.96 51.66 -8.78
C LEU A 35 3.93 52.75 -7.72
N ASN A 36 3.05 53.73 -7.79
CA ASN A 36 2.85 54.78 -6.83
C ASN A 36 2.01 54.38 -5.61
N GLY A 37 1.66 53.10 -5.46
CA GLY A 37 0.89 52.53 -4.36
C GLY A 37 -0.63 52.64 -4.51
N ASN A 38 -1.15 53.25 -5.59
CA ASN A 38 -2.59 53.34 -5.83
C ASN A 38 -3.11 52.00 -6.33
N SER A 39 -4.17 51.47 -5.72
CA SER A 39 -4.89 50.27 -6.12
C SER A 39 -6.18 50.68 -6.84
N ILE A 40 -6.38 50.18 -8.06
CA ILE A 40 -7.50 50.48 -8.92
C ILE A 40 -8.33 49.20 -9.10
N SER A 41 -9.59 49.22 -8.67
CA SER A 41 -10.54 48.15 -8.95
C SER A 41 -11.06 48.26 -10.38
N LEU A 42 -10.83 47.27 -11.23
CA LEU A 42 -11.25 47.25 -12.64
C LEU A 42 -12.77 47.08 -12.82
N ARG A 43 -13.52 46.94 -11.76
CA ARG A 43 -14.99 46.82 -11.83
C ARG A 43 -15.69 48.18 -12.05
N TYR A 44 -15.10 49.27 -11.57
CA TYR A 44 -15.74 50.56 -11.49
C TYR A 44 -15.07 51.65 -12.33
N VAL A 45 -14.08 51.27 -13.15
CA VAL A 45 -13.28 52.22 -13.96
C VAL A 45 -13.45 51.93 -15.43
N ASP A 46 -13.36 52.97 -16.26
CA ASP A 46 -13.26 52.80 -17.70
C ASP A 46 -11.94 52.14 -18.09
N ARG A 47 -12.01 50.90 -18.51
CA ARG A 47 -10.88 50.01 -18.75
C ARG A 47 -10.11 50.33 -20.01
N ASP A 48 -10.77 50.92 -21.00
CA ASP A 48 -10.14 51.25 -22.28
C ASP A 48 -9.21 52.45 -22.17
N SER A 49 -9.43 53.31 -21.14
CA SER A 49 -8.57 54.45 -20.83
C SER A 49 -7.28 54.10 -20.08
N ILE A 50 -7.19 52.87 -19.55
CA ILE A 50 -6.07 52.45 -18.69
C ILE A 50 -4.84 52.07 -19.51
N LYS A 51 -3.76 52.84 -19.37
CA LYS A 51 -2.43 52.49 -19.88
C LYS A 51 -1.59 51.87 -18.77
N LEU A 52 -1.00 50.68 -19.07
CA LEU A 52 -0.09 50.00 -18.18
C LEU A 52 1.32 50.54 -18.29
N ASN A 53 1.99 50.72 -17.14
CA ASN A 53 3.40 51.10 -17.05
C ASN A 53 4.22 49.89 -16.59
N PHE A 54 5.51 49.88 -16.94
CA PHE A 54 6.40 48.83 -16.41
C PHE A 54 6.51 48.94 -14.89
N GLY A 55 6.40 47.80 -14.21
CA GLY A 55 6.42 47.71 -12.78
C GLY A 55 5.03 47.78 -12.11
N ASP A 56 3.96 48.13 -12.83
CA ASP A 56 2.60 47.95 -12.31
C ASP A 56 2.32 46.47 -12.05
N VAL A 57 1.45 46.16 -11.09
CA VAL A 57 1.06 44.79 -10.75
C VAL A 57 -0.41 44.59 -11.09
N VAL A 58 -0.68 43.66 -12.00
CA VAL A 58 -2.02 43.26 -12.42
C VAL A 58 -2.44 41.99 -11.73
N HIS A 59 -3.54 42.02 -10.98
CA HIS A 59 -4.16 40.85 -10.39
C HIS A 59 -5.05 40.17 -11.43
N ARG A 60 -4.45 39.33 -12.27
CA ARG A 60 -5.14 38.59 -13.31
C ARG A 60 -5.91 37.39 -12.76
N HIS A 61 -6.91 36.93 -13.50
CA HIS A 61 -7.58 35.66 -13.21
C HIS A 61 -6.62 34.51 -13.27
N MET A 62 -6.97 33.44 -12.56
CA MET A 62 -6.34 32.14 -12.65
C MET A 62 -6.45 31.63 -14.08
N MET A 63 -5.37 31.06 -14.62
CA MET A 63 -5.28 30.60 -16.00
C MET A 63 -4.80 29.14 -16.06
N ASN A 64 -4.97 28.53 -17.23
CA ASN A 64 -4.43 27.20 -17.49
C ASN A 64 -2.92 27.18 -17.28
N GLY A 65 -2.43 26.18 -16.52
CA GLY A 65 -1.02 26.03 -16.22
C GLY A 65 -0.56 26.70 -14.91
N ASP A 66 -1.42 27.45 -14.23
CA ASP A 66 -1.11 27.98 -12.91
C ASP A 66 -1.06 26.86 -11.86
N ALA A 67 -0.14 26.98 -10.90
CA ALA A 67 -0.09 26.09 -9.77
C ALA A 67 -1.04 26.57 -8.67
N VAL A 68 -1.78 25.65 -8.07
CA VAL A 68 -2.68 25.90 -6.95
C VAL A 68 -2.49 24.82 -5.89
N LEU A 69 -2.65 25.23 -4.64
CA LEU A 69 -2.72 24.29 -3.53
C LEU A 69 -4.16 23.84 -3.35
N PHE A 70 -4.38 22.54 -3.43
CA PHE A 70 -5.69 21.91 -3.34
C PHE A 70 -5.79 21.11 -2.07
N ASN A 71 -6.87 21.23 -1.31
CA ASN A 71 -7.02 20.65 0.01
C ASN A 71 -8.41 20.12 0.25
N ARG A 72 -8.51 18.98 0.95
CA ARG A 72 -9.75 18.48 1.54
C ARG A 72 -9.59 18.35 3.05
N GLN A 73 -10.52 18.89 3.80
CA GLN A 73 -10.60 18.69 5.25
C GLN A 73 -11.35 17.39 5.60
N PRO A 74 -10.94 16.67 6.68
CA PRO A 74 -9.83 16.98 7.58
C PRO A 74 -8.46 16.71 6.93
N THR A 75 -7.49 17.61 7.15
CA THR A 75 -6.13 17.50 6.65
C THR A 75 -5.30 16.68 7.62
N LEU A 76 -5.34 15.35 7.51
CA LEU A 76 -4.73 14.42 8.45
C LEU A 76 -3.23 14.20 8.20
N HIS A 77 -2.78 14.35 6.97
CA HIS A 77 -1.39 14.17 6.56
C HIS A 77 -1.03 15.13 5.43
N ARG A 78 0.26 15.24 5.11
CA ARG A 78 0.74 16.19 4.09
C ARG A 78 0.13 15.96 2.69
N MET A 79 -0.23 14.71 2.34
CA MET A 79 -0.84 14.36 1.07
C MET A 79 -2.33 14.77 0.96
N SER A 80 -2.94 15.23 2.04
CA SER A 80 -4.28 15.83 2.00
C SER A 80 -4.28 17.27 1.46
N MET A 81 -3.10 17.83 1.18
CA MET A 81 -2.89 19.17 0.67
C MET A 81 -1.74 19.14 -0.34
N MET A 82 -2.05 19.14 -1.62
CA MET A 82 -1.07 18.98 -2.70
C MET A 82 -1.22 20.06 -3.76
N CYS A 83 -0.15 20.30 -4.51
CA CYS A 83 -0.17 21.21 -5.63
C CYS A 83 -0.68 20.51 -6.89
N HIS A 84 -1.68 21.13 -7.52
CA HIS A 84 -2.22 20.75 -8.81
C HIS A 84 -2.02 21.87 -9.85
N ILE A 85 -2.05 21.49 -11.10
CA ILE A 85 -1.99 22.43 -12.24
C ILE A 85 -3.41 22.70 -12.72
N VAL A 86 -3.77 23.97 -12.80
CA VAL A 86 -5.11 24.42 -13.15
C VAL A 86 -5.42 24.18 -14.63
N ARG A 87 -6.62 23.71 -14.88
CA ARG A 87 -7.29 23.76 -16.17
C ARG A 87 -8.65 24.44 -15.98
N VAL A 88 -8.80 25.64 -16.49
CA VAL A 88 -10.04 26.41 -16.39
C VAL A 88 -11.09 25.83 -17.34
N MET A 89 -12.26 25.53 -16.79
CA MET A 89 -13.41 25.04 -17.53
C MET A 89 -14.38 26.19 -17.78
N ASN A 90 -14.95 26.28 -18.99
CA ASN A 90 -15.89 27.34 -19.37
C ASN A 90 -17.31 27.06 -18.87
N VAL A 91 -17.61 25.83 -18.53
CA VAL A 91 -18.94 25.36 -18.10
C VAL A 91 -18.84 24.47 -16.88
N GLY A 92 -19.74 24.64 -15.93
CA GLY A 92 -19.85 23.86 -14.69
C GLY A 92 -19.30 24.59 -13.48
N ASP A 93 -19.88 24.30 -12.31
CA ASP A 93 -19.60 24.99 -11.04
C ASP A 93 -18.87 24.08 -10.04
N THR A 94 -18.36 22.93 -10.49
CA THR A 94 -17.69 21.95 -9.65
C THR A 94 -16.22 21.80 -9.98
N PHE A 95 -15.40 21.47 -8.97
CA PHE A 95 -14.04 21.01 -9.19
C PHE A 95 -14.02 19.66 -9.91
N ARG A 96 -12.98 19.43 -10.69
CA ARG A 96 -12.70 18.17 -11.37
C ARG A 96 -11.27 17.74 -11.02
N MET A 97 -11.09 16.49 -10.67
CA MET A 97 -9.77 15.94 -10.34
C MET A 97 -9.62 14.52 -10.87
N ASN A 98 -8.38 14.07 -11.00
CA ASN A 98 -8.08 12.71 -11.41
C ASN A 98 -8.50 11.71 -10.32
N VAL A 99 -9.09 10.57 -10.72
CA VAL A 99 -9.47 9.49 -9.78
C VAL A 99 -8.25 8.95 -9.01
N ALA A 100 -7.06 8.94 -9.62
CA ALA A 100 -5.82 8.52 -8.98
C ALA A 100 -5.49 9.32 -7.70
N ASP A 101 -5.94 10.57 -7.63
CA ASP A 101 -5.67 11.48 -6.51
C ASP A 101 -6.73 11.41 -5.41
N THR A 102 -7.77 10.61 -5.55
CA THR A 102 -8.87 10.54 -4.56
C THR A 102 -8.42 9.95 -3.23
N LYS A 103 -7.54 8.96 -3.24
CA LYS A 103 -7.10 8.29 -2.02
C LYS A 103 -6.30 9.19 -1.06
N PRO A 104 -5.32 10.01 -1.51
CA PRO A 104 -4.62 10.94 -0.63
C PRO A 104 -5.55 11.91 0.09
N TYR A 105 -6.59 12.39 -0.61
CA TYR A 105 -7.59 13.29 -0.04
C TYR A 105 -8.67 12.57 0.76
N ASN A 106 -8.71 11.24 0.73
CA ASN A 106 -9.85 10.45 1.20
C ASN A 106 -11.18 10.98 0.66
N ALA A 107 -11.20 11.36 -0.63
CA ALA A 107 -12.32 12.00 -1.30
C ALA A 107 -13.11 10.99 -2.14
N ASP A 108 -14.41 11.17 -2.19
CA ASP A 108 -15.30 10.54 -3.15
C ASP A 108 -16.16 11.62 -3.85
N PHE A 109 -17.03 11.20 -4.75
CA PHE A 109 -17.78 12.14 -5.57
C PHE A 109 -19.27 12.19 -5.19
N ASP A 110 -19.57 11.99 -3.91
CA ASP A 110 -20.93 11.98 -3.36
C ASP A 110 -21.41 13.36 -2.86
N GLY A 111 -20.64 14.40 -3.07
CA GLY A 111 -20.91 15.78 -2.63
C GLY A 111 -19.82 16.38 -1.78
N ASP A 112 -18.62 15.81 -1.77
CA ASP A 112 -17.44 16.37 -1.09
C ASP A 112 -17.15 17.79 -1.54
N GLU A 113 -16.77 18.64 -0.61
CA GLU A 113 -16.27 19.99 -0.84
C GLU A 113 -14.76 20.04 -0.61
N MET A 114 -14.06 20.83 -1.44
CA MET A 114 -12.62 21.02 -1.35
C MET A 114 -12.24 22.48 -1.44
N ASN A 115 -11.05 22.81 -0.94
CA ASN A 115 -10.53 24.17 -0.93
C ASN A 115 -9.40 24.33 -1.95
N MET A 116 -9.34 25.48 -2.58
CA MET A 116 -8.29 25.86 -3.52
C MET A 116 -7.63 27.15 -3.08
N HIS A 117 -6.30 27.16 -2.97
CA HIS A 117 -5.49 28.31 -2.65
C HIS A 117 -4.53 28.61 -3.79
N MET A 118 -4.43 29.90 -4.15
CA MET A 118 -3.54 30.35 -5.21
C MET A 118 -2.35 31.07 -4.62
N PRO A 119 -1.10 30.69 -4.94
CA PRO A 119 0.09 31.39 -4.48
C PRO A 119 0.12 32.80 -5.05
N GLN A 120 0.53 33.78 -4.23
CA GLN A 120 0.57 35.18 -4.59
C GLN A 120 1.96 35.67 -5.00
N ASP A 121 3.00 34.88 -4.74
CA ASP A 121 4.38 35.16 -5.09
C ASP A 121 5.01 34.03 -5.91
N ILE A 122 6.18 34.31 -6.48
CA ILE A 122 6.92 33.33 -7.30
C ILE A 122 7.61 32.28 -6.44
N GLU A 123 8.03 32.64 -5.23
CA GLU A 123 8.71 31.74 -4.29
C GLU A 123 7.76 30.64 -3.83
N SER A 124 6.57 31.00 -3.35
CA SER A 124 5.51 30.03 -3.01
C SER A 124 5.10 29.15 -4.20
N GLU A 125 5.01 29.70 -5.39
CA GLU A 125 4.72 28.89 -6.59
C GLU A 125 5.83 27.89 -6.87
N SER A 126 7.09 28.29 -6.72
CA SER A 126 8.25 27.41 -6.92
C SER A 126 8.25 26.26 -5.92
N GLU A 127 7.97 26.52 -4.65
CA GLU A 127 7.82 25.48 -3.63
C GLU A 127 6.68 24.53 -3.93
N LEU A 128 5.52 25.05 -4.32
CA LEU A 128 4.37 24.22 -4.69
C LEU A 128 4.70 23.28 -5.85
N ARG A 129 5.36 23.77 -6.90
CA ARG A 129 5.70 22.96 -8.09
C ARG A 129 6.77 21.91 -7.83
N ASN A 130 7.74 22.20 -6.94
CA ASN A 130 8.92 21.38 -6.73
C ASN A 130 8.83 20.48 -5.50
N LEU A 131 8.03 20.83 -4.48
CA LEU A 131 7.91 20.05 -3.24
C LEU A 131 6.51 19.47 -3.07
N ALA A 132 5.45 20.27 -3.26
CA ALA A 132 4.08 19.87 -2.94
C ALA A 132 3.31 19.24 -4.12
N ALA A 133 3.89 19.19 -5.31
CA ALA A 133 3.19 18.64 -6.48
C ALA A 133 2.88 17.15 -6.29
N VAL A 134 1.71 16.72 -6.79
CA VAL A 134 1.21 15.33 -6.69
C VAL A 134 2.26 14.29 -7.09
N LYS A 135 3.01 14.56 -8.15
CA LYS A 135 4.05 13.65 -8.63
C LYS A 135 5.16 13.35 -7.60
N TRP A 136 5.43 14.27 -6.67
CA TRP A 136 6.40 14.07 -5.58
C TRP A 136 5.79 13.38 -4.35
N GLN A 137 4.46 13.23 -4.30
CA GLN A 137 3.72 12.66 -3.18
C GLN A 137 3.12 11.28 -3.49
N ILE A 138 3.60 10.60 -4.53
CA ILE A 138 3.06 9.30 -4.95
C ILE A 138 3.28 8.23 -3.88
N ILE A 139 4.42 8.26 -3.18
CA ILE A 139 4.75 7.31 -2.10
C ILE A 139 4.54 7.96 -0.75
N SER A 140 3.79 7.29 0.12
CA SER A 140 3.55 7.74 1.50
C SER A 140 4.76 7.49 2.39
N PRO A 141 5.16 8.46 3.23
CA PRO A 141 6.23 8.25 4.22
C PRO A 141 5.82 7.37 5.41
N ALA A 142 4.51 7.16 5.62
CA ALA A 142 4.00 6.42 6.78
C ALA A 142 4.26 4.92 6.67
N ASP A 143 3.99 4.31 5.52
CA ASP A 143 4.05 2.86 5.29
C ASP A 143 4.85 2.47 4.05
N ASN A 144 5.48 3.44 3.38
CA ASN A 144 6.27 3.23 2.18
C ASN A 144 5.50 2.50 1.08
N LYS A 145 4.26 2.94 0.81
CA LYS A 145 3.43 2.41 -0.28
C LYS A 145 2.91 3.55 -1.15
N SER A 146 2.57 3.24 -2.38
CA SER A 146 1.93 4.22 -3.25
C SER A 146 0.55 4.59 -2.72
N ILE A 147 0.33 5.89 -2.52
CA ILE A 147 -0.96 6.45 -2.11
C ILE A 147 -1.75 7.00 -3.31
N VAL A 148 -1.06 7.52 -4.32
CA VAL A 148 -1.61 7.86 -5.62
C VAL A 148 -1.52 6.64 -6.53
N GLY A 149 -2.57 6.30 -7.24
CA GLY A 149 -2.54 5.08 -8.05
C GLY A 149 -3.83 4.82 -8.84
N ILE A 150 -3.98 3.58 -9.27
CA ILE A 150 -5.11 3.14 -10.09
C ILE A 150 -6.23 2.61 -9.18
N PHE A 151 -7.40 3.23 -9.22
CA PHE A 151 -8.53 2.91 -8.35
C PHE A 151 -9.83 2.79 -9.12
N GLN A 152 -10.85 2.21 -8.47
CA GLN A 152 -12.23 2.14 -8.94
C GLN A 152 -12.38 1.67 -10.39
N ASP A 153 -12.97 2.48 -11.28
CA ASP A 153 -13.25 2.13 -12.68
C ASP A 153 -11.96 1.89 -13.49
N SER A 154 -10.91 2.66 -13.21
CA SER A 154 -9.61 2.48 -13.87
C SER A 154 -8.96 1.14 -13.48
N LEU A 155 -9.12 0.69 -12.23
CA LEU A 155 -8.64 -0.60 -11.78
C LEU A 155 -9.45 -1.75 -12.38
N LEU A 156 -10.78 -1.64 -12.39
CA LEU A 156 -11.66 -2.62 -13.01
C LEU A 156 -11.34 -2.77 -14.51
N GLY A 157 -11.21 -1.65 -15.20
CA GLY A 157 -10.87 -1.63 -16.61
C GLY A 157 -9.49 -2.23 -16.88
N SER A 158 -8.48 -1.92 -16.07
CA SER A 158 -7.14 -2.50 -16.18
C SER A 158 -7.16 -4.03 -15.98
N TYR A 159 -7.93 -4.50 -15.00
CA TYR A 159 -8.12 -5.93 -14.75
C TYR A 159 -8.78 -6.64 -15.92
N ARG A 160 -9.81 -6.05 -16.53
CA ARG A 160 -10.47 -6.58 -17.72
C ARG A 160 -9.59 -6.51 -18.96
N PHE A 161 -8.87 -5.40 -19.14
CA PHE A 161 -7.98 -5.17 -20.28
C PHE A 161 -6.80 -6.14 -20.32
N THR A 162 -6.34 -6.63 -19.16
CA THR A 162 -5.24 -7.59 -19.04
C THR A 162 -5.68 -9.06 -18.93
N ARG A 163 -6.92 -9.37 -19.29
CA ARG A 163 -7.35 -10.75 -19.47
C ARG A 163 -6.68 -11.39 -20.68
N GLU A 164 -6.56 -12.69 -20.67
CA GLU A 164 -6.07 -13.45 -21.83
C GLU A 164 -7.00 -13.28 -23.04
N ASN A 165 -6.41 -13.37 -24.21
CA ASN A 165 -7.13 -13.39 -25.51
C ASN A 165 -7.90 -12.08 -25.85
N ILE A 166 -7.50 -10.93 -25.32
CA ILE A 166 -8.04 -9.65 -25.76
C ILE A 166 -7.16 -9.11 -26.88
N ASN A 167 -7.71 -9.12 -28.07
CA ASN A 167 -7.06 -8.68 -29.30
C ASN A 167 -7.87 -7.57 -29.94
N PHE A 168 -7.17 -6.68 -30.60
CA PHE A 168 -7.72 -5.51 -31.29
C PHE A 168 -7.31 -5.51 -32.76
N THR A 169 -8.16 -4.99 -33.61
CA THR A 169 -7.79 -4.61 -34.98
C THR A 169 -6.85 -3.41 -34.93
N HIS A 170 -6.09 -3.16 -36.00
CA HIS A 170 -5.19 -2.00 -36.10
C HIS A 170 -5.93 -0.68 -35.86
N ARG A 171 -7.16 -0.55 -36.39
CA ARG A 171 -7.99 0.65 -36.21
C ARG A 171 -8.37 0.87 -34.73
N GLU A 172 -8.81 -0.16 -34.05
CA GLU A 172 -9.18 -0.09 -32.64
C GLU A 172 -7.95 0.20 -31.77
N ALA A 173 -6.83 -0.47 -32.01
CA ALA A 173 -5.59 -0.25 -31.29
C ALA A 173 -5.07 1.18 -31.49
N MET A 174 -5.09 1.71 -32.71
CA MET A 174 -4.70 3.09 -32.97
C MET A 174 -5.63 4.09 -32.28
N ASN A 175 -6.92 3.79 -32.21
CA ASN A 175 -7.89 4.62 -31.49
C ASN A 175 -7.57 4.69 -29.99
N LEU A 176 -7.23 3.55 -29.37
CA LEU A 176 -6.79 3.48 -27.96
C LEU A 176 -5.46 4.22 -27.73
N LEU A 177 -4.57 4.22 -28.71
CA LEU A 177 -3.24 4.80 -28.60
C LEU A 177 -3.18 6.30 -28.91
N THR A 178 -4.25 6.90 -29.46
CA THR A 178 -4.30 8.36 -29.75
C THR A 178 -4.14 9.23 -28.51
N VAL A 179 -4.44 8.70 -27.33
CA VAL A 179 -4.32 9.42 -26.06
C VAL A 179 -2.87 9.51 -25.55
N ILE A 180 -1.95 8.74 -26.14
CA ILE A 180 -0.54 8.67 -25.74
C ILE A 180 0.28 9.67 -26.54
N LYS A 181 1.13 10.45 -25.87
CA LYS A 181 1.96 11.48 -26.51
C LYS A 181 3.19 10.91 -27.24
N LYS A 182 3.76 9.82 -26.74
CA LYS A 182 4.97 9.17 -27.29
C LYS A 182 4.64 7.73 -27.66
N LEU A 183 4.61 7.43 -28.94
CA LEU A 183 4.25 6.13 -29.48
C LEU A 183 5.38 5.56 -30.34
N ASP A 184 5.74 4.30 -30.09
CA ASP A 184 6.66 3.55 -30.95
C ASP A 184 5.84 2.66 -31.90
N ILE A 185 5.52 3.21 -33.07
CA ILE A 185 4.67 2.55 -34.08
C ILE A 185 5.35 1.26 -34.63
N SER A 186 6.70 1.21 -34.63
CA SER A 186 7.44 0.07 -35.20
C SER A 186 7.13 -1.25 -34.53
N LYS A 187 6.78 -1.24 -33.24
CA LYS A 187 6.43 -2.44 -32.46
C LYS A 187 5.07 -3.03 -32.79
N ILE A 188 4.21 -2.27 -33.48
CA ILE A 188 2.81 -2.63 -33.71
C ILE A 188 2.55 -2.96 -35.19
N LEU A 189 3.21 -2.25 -36.12
CA LEU A 189 2.93 -2.33 -37.56
C LEU A 189 3.03 -3.72 -38.18
N ASN A 190 3.89 -4.58 -37.66
CA ASN A 190 4.18 -5.89 -38.27
C ASN A 190 3.32 -7.04 -37.71
N LYS A 191 2.31 -6.75 -36.87
CA LYS A 191 1.46 -7.76 -36.27
C LYS A 191 0.10 -7.80 -36.95
N GLU A 192 -0.42 -8.98 -37.26
CA GLU A 192 -1.76 -9.14 -37.84
C GLU A 192 -2.88 -8.76 -36.87
N SER A 193 -2.70 -9.05 -35.57
CA SER A 193 -3.58 -8.62 -34.49
C SER A 193 -2.75 -8.06 -33.33
N ILE A 194 -3.24 -7.02 -32.69
CA ILE A 194 -2.57 -6.34 -31.60
C ILE A 194 -3.21 -6.76 -30.29
N SER A 195 -2.42 -7.36 -29.40
CA SER A 195 -2.91 -7.77 -28.07
C SER A 195 -2.98 -6.56 -27.12
N SER A 196 -3.80 -6.67 -26.07
CA SER A 196 -3.82 -5.69 -25.00
C SER A 196 -2.45 -5.51 -24.34
N PHE A 197 -1.65 -6.57 -24.27
CA PHE A 197 -0.30 -6.56 -23.73
C PHE A 197 0.67 -5.72 -24.58
N ASP A 198 0.50 -5.73 -25.91
CA ASP A 198 1.28 -4.87 -26.81
C ASP A 198 0.99 -3.39 -26.62
N ILE A 199 -0.28 -3.07 -26.33
CA ILE A 199 -0.69 -1.68 -26.04
C ILE A 199 -0.08 -1.22 -24.72
N ILE A 200 -0.13 -2.03 -23.66
CA ILE A 200 0.50 -1.69 -22.37
C ILE A 200 2.01 -1.54 -22.50
N SER A 201 2.65 -2.34 -23.34
CA SER A 201 4.09 -2.24 -23.59
C SER A 201 4.53 -0.88 -24.17
N GLN A 202 3.62 -0.11 -24.74
CA GLN A 202 3.92 1.24 -25.25
C GLN A 202 4.09 2.29 -24.14
N ILE A 203 3.51 2.04 -22.95
CA ILE A 203 3.54 2.99 -21.84
C ILE A 203 4.53 2.61 -20.75
N LEU A 204 5.14 1.42 -20.83
CA LEU A 204 6.11 0.94 -19.86
C LEU A 204 7.53 1.40 -20.19
N PRO A 205 8.29 1.88 -19.20
CA PRO A 205 9.74 2.07 -19.36
C PRO A 205 10.46 0.72 -19.43
N PRO A 206 11.76 0.68 -19.78
CA PRO A 206 12.52 -0.56 -19.93
C PRO A 206 12.82 -1.22 -18.56
N MET A 207 11.77 -1.73 -17.93
CA MET A 207 11.80 -2.46 -16.65
C MET A 207 11.68 -3.96 -16.85
N SER A 208 12.16 -4.73 -15.89
CA SER A 208 12.05 -6.19 -15.87
C SER A 208 11.56 -6.67 -14.51
N MET A 209 10.45 -7.42 -14.50
CA MET A 209 9.78 -7.85 -13.28
C MET A 209 9.07 -9.19 -13.50
N LYS A 210 9.16 -10.11 -12.53
CA LYS A 210 8.45 -11.39 -12.58
C LYS A 210 8.11 -11.87 -11.18
N TYR A 211 6.82 -12.04 -10.89
CA TYR A 211 6.33 -12.59 -9.62
C TYR A 211 4.91 -13.13 -9.70
N LYS A 212 4.53 -13.98 -8.73
CA LYS A 212 3.16 -14.49 -8.57
C LYS A 212 2.24 -13.40 -8.01
N THR A 213 1.13 -13.15 -8.69
CA THR A 213 0.07 -12.27 -8.20
C THR A 213 -0.88 -13.02 -7.26
N SER A 214 -1.78 -12.31 -6.58
CA SER A 214 -2.84 -12.92 -5.77
C SER A 214 -3.84 -13.76 -6.57
N GLY A 215 -3.84 -13.65 -7.88
CA GLY A 215 -4.67 -14.46 -8.77
C GLY A 215 -4.05 -15.81 -9.15
N PHE A 216 -2.79 -16.08 -8.78
CA PHE A 216 -2.13 -17.35 -9.05
C PHE A 216 -2.68 -18.45 -8.14
N LYS A 217 -3.09 -19.55 -8.73
CA LYS A 217 -3.54 -20.74 -7.99
C LYS A 217 -2.42 -21.79 -7.96
N ASP A 218 -2.34 -22.57 -6.91
CA ASP A 218 -1.30 -23.61 -6.78
C ASP A 218 -1.38 -24.70 -7.87
N THR A 219 -2.53 -24.83 -8.50
CA THR A 219 -2.75 -25.73 -9.64
C THR A 219 -2.27 -25.17 -10.99
N ASP A 220 -1.92 -23.87 -11.03
CA ASP A 220 -1.54 -23.19 -12.27
C ASP A 220 -0.08 -23.44 -12.64
N ASP A 221 0.19 -23.57 -13.96
CA ASP A 221 1.56 -23.65 -14.47
C ASP A 221 2.23 -22.26 -14.39
N TYR A 222 3.27 -22.15 -13.56
CA TYR A 222 4.05 -20.92 -13.40
C TYR A 222 4.60 -20.37 -14.71
N SER A 223 4.83 -21.22 -15.71
CA SER A 223 5.39 -20.79 -17.01
C SER A 223 4.37 -20.16 -17.95
N LYS A 224 3.08 -20.45 -17.79
CA LYS A 224 2.02 -20.06 -18.74
C LYS A 224 0.88 -19.26 -18.13
N SER A 225 0.63 -19.39 -16.81
CA SER A 225 -0.51 -18.76 -16.14
C SER A 225 -0.47 -17.24 -16.21
N ASN A 226 -1.63 -16.63 -16.48
CA ASN A 226 -1.84 -15.18 -16.36
C ASN A 226 -1.91 -14.69 -14.90
N GLY A 227 -1.87 -15.60 -13.94
CA GLY A 227 -1.67 -15.29 -12.51
C GLY A 227 -0.23 -14.88 -12.16
N VAL A 228 0.71 -14.91 -13.12
CA VAL A 228 2.10 -14.45 -12.96
C VAL A 228 2.31 -13.18 -13.76
N LEU A 229 2.68 -12.11 -13.08
CA LEU A 229 3.09 -10.88 -13.76
C LEU A 229 4.50 -11.07 -14.31
N GLU A 230 4.67 -10.84 -15.62
CA GLU A 230 5.95 -10.91 -16.31
C GLU A 230 6.12 -9.73 -17.26
N ILE A 231 7.11 -8.89 -16.97
CA ILE A 231 7.54 -7.77 -17.81
C ILE A 231 9.03 -7.98 -18.11
N GLN A 232 9.41 -7.90 -19.38
CA GLN A 232 10.78 -8.07 -19.84
C GLN A 232 11.21 -6.86 -20.65
N ASN A 233 12.16 -6.10 -20.14
CA ASN A 233 12.71 -4.89 -20.79
C ASN A 233 11.63 -3.96 -21.37
N GLY A 234 10.60 -3.65 -20.57
CA GLY A 234 9.48 -2.81 -20.97
C GLY A 234 8.41 -3.48 -21.84
N THR A 235 8.58 -4.75 -22.18
CA THR A 235 7.55 -5.53 -22.88
C THR A 235 6.69 -6.27 -21.86
N TYR A 236 5.40 -6.05 -21.88
CA TYR A 236 4.44 -6.75 -21.05
C TYR A 236 4.11 -8.10 -21.66
N VAL A 237 4.58 -9.17 -21.02
CA VAL A 237 4.43 -10.53 -21.58
C VAL A 237 3.12 -11.16 -21.13
N ARG A 238 2.79 -11.06 -19.84
CA ARG A 238 1.58 -11.62 -19.24
C ARG A 238 1.37 -11.09 -17.81
N GLY A 239 0.21 -11.37 -17.28
CA GLY A 239 -0.20 -11.03 -15.91
C GLY A 239 -1.47 -10.20 -15.89
N GLN A 240 -2.36 -10.50 -14.96
CA GLN A 240 -3.60 -9.75 -14.79
C GLN A 240 -3.42 -8.66 -13.75
N MET A 241 -3.71 -7.42 -14.12
CA MET A 241 -3.54 -6.24 -13.27
C MET A 241 -4.71 -6.11 -12.28
N ASN A 242 -4.49 -6.51 -11.04
CA ASN A 242 -5.42 -6.30 -9.92
C ASN A 242 -4.85 -5.29 -8.91
N LYS A 243 -5.60 -5.03 -7.85
CA LYS A 243 -5.18 -4.11 -6.77
C LYS A 243 -3.82 -4.47 -6.17
N GLY A 244 -3.48 -5.76 -6.07
CA GLY A 244 -2.19 -6.23 -5.55
C GLY A 244 -1.02 -5.84 -6.45
N VAL A 245 -1.20 -5.87 -7.77
CA VAL A 245 -0.16 -5.50 -8.73
C VAL A 245 0.23 -4.03 -8.61
N PHE A 246 -0.73 -3.14 -8.41
CA PHE A 246 -0.46 -1.71 -8.31
C PHE A 246 0.04 -1.28 -6.93
N GLY A 247 -0.45 -1.88 -5.84
CA GLY A 247 -0.30 -1.39 -4.48
C GLY A 247 0.49 -2.27 -3.51
N ALA A 248 1.22 -3.27 -3.98
CA ALA A 248 1.88 -4.27 -3.12
C ALA A 248 3.24 -3.83 -2.52
N GLY A 249 3.45 -2.56 -2.25
CA GLY A 249 4.73 -2.06 -1.71
C GLY A 249 5.88 -2.26 -2.70
N SER A 250 7.05 -2.72 -2.25
CA SER A 250 8.25 -2.86 -3.09
C SER A 250 8.08 -3.81 -4.29
N VAL A 251 7.09 -4.69 -4.26
CA VAL A 251 6.71 -5.58 -5.37
C VAL A 251 5.69 -4.90 -6.29
N GLY A 252 5.06 -3.82 -5.85
CA GLY A 252 4.05 -3.09 -6.62
C GLY A 252 4.62 -2.38 -7.84
N LEU A 253 3.89 -2.45 -8.95
CA LEU A 253 4.31 -1.86 -10.22
C LEU A 253 4.56 -0.35 -10.11
N LEU A 254 3.67 0.39 -9.44
CA LEU A 254 3.81 1.85 -9.29
C LEU A 254 5.02 2.24 -8.45
N GLN A 255 5.28 1.53 -7.36
CA GLN A 255 6.45 1.80 -6.54
C GLN A 255 7.75 1.50 -7.30
N ARG A 256 7.79 0.43 -8.09
CA ARG A 256 8.94 0.14 -8.95
C ARG A 256 9.18 1.22 -10.00
N LEU A 257 8.11 1.71 -10.60
CA LEU A 257 8.20 2.84 -11.54
C LEU A 257 8.78 4.09 -10.88
N CYS A 258 8.27 4.47 -9.70
CA CYS A 258 8.80 5.61 -8.93
C CYS A 258 10.27 5.46 -8.54
N ASN A 259 10.62 4.32 -7.96
CA ASN A 259 11.95 4.13 -7.38
C ASN A 259 13.04 3.88 -8.43
N ASP A 260 12.70 3.21 -9.55
CA ASP A 260 13.69 2.83 -10.57
C ASP A 260 13.76 3.82 -11.74
N PHE A 261 12.65 4.47 -12.11
CA PHE A 261 12.57 5.36 -13.28
C PHE A 261 12.17 6.80 -12.93
N GLY A 262 11.82 7.06 -11.68
CA GLY A 262 11.47 8.40 -11.18
C GLY A 262 9.97 8.70 -11.22
N ASN A 263 9.61 9.77 -10.52
CA ASN A 263 8.23 10.15 -10.29
C ASN A 263 7.52 10.63 -11.58
N ASP A 264 8.26 11.24 -12.51
CA ASP A 264 7.69 11.67 -13.79
C ASP A 264 7.26 10.46 -14.64
N ALA A 265 8.08 9.41 -14.69
CA ALA A 265 7.72 8.17 -15.40
C ALA A 265 6.51 7.46 -14.77
N SER A 266 6.42 7.47 -13.44
CA SER A 266 5.27 6.89 -12.73
C SER A 266 3.99 7.69 -12.97
N SER A 267 4.03 9.01 -12.94
CA SER A 267 2.87 9.85 -13.20
C SER A 267 2.40 9.73 -14.67
N GLU A 268 3.33 9.72 -15.63
CA GLU A 268 3.02 9.50 -17.05
C GLU A 268 2.38 8.12 -17.30
N PHE A 269 2.88 7.07 -16.61
CA PHE A 269 2.30 5.74 -16.69
C PHE A 269 0.86 5.71 -16.16
N ILE A 270 0.61 6.32 -14.98
CA ILE A 270 -0.74 6.39 -14.39
C ILE A 270 -1.71 7.08 -15.33
N ASP A 271 -1.34 8.25 -15.86
CA ASP A 271 -2.19 9.02 -16.77
C ASP A 271 -2.47 8.27 -18.07
N ASN A 272 -1.45 7.71 -18.69
CA ASN A 272 -1.60 6.96 -19.94
C ASN A 272 -2.45 5.71 -19.76
N LEU A 273 -2.23 4.94 -18.68
CA LEU A 273 -3.02 3.73 -18.40
C LEU A 273 -4.49 4.09 -18.17
N GLN A 274 -4.77 5.12 -17.37
CA GLN A 274 -6.14 5.57 -17.13
C GLN A 274 -6.83 6.00 -18.42
N ASN A 275 -6.14 6.72 -19.27
CA ASN A 275 -6.69 7.18 -20.56
C ASN A 275 -7.01 6.01 -21.49
N ILE A 276 -6.08 5.05 -21.66
CA ILE A 276 -6.29 3.84 -22.48
C ILE A 276 -7.48 3.04 -21.95
N VAL A 277 -7.50 2.79 -20.65
CA VAL A 277 -8.53 1.97 -20.01
C VAL A 277 -9.89 2.66 -20.09
N THR A 278 -9.96 4.00 -19.98
CA THR A 278 -11.20 4.75 -20.14
C THR A 278 -11.74 4.64 -21.56
N GLU A 279 -10.89 4.75 -22.57
CA GLU A 279 -11.30 4.55 -23.97
C GLU A 279 -11.77 3.10 -24.22
N TYR A 280 -11.08 2.12 -23.67
CA TYR A 280 -11.50 0.71 -23.73
C TYR A 280 -12.87 0.50 -23.06
N MET A 281 -13.09 1.07 -21.88
CA MET A 281 -14.35 0.92 -21.16
C MET A 281 -15.54 1.61 -21.83
N LYS A 282 -15.32 2.64 -22.61
CA LYS A 282 -16.38 3.28 -23.43
C LYS A 282 -16.98 2.29 -24.45
N SER A 283 -16.15 1.43 -25.04
CA SER A 283 -16.59 0.43 -26.03
C SER A 283 -17.08 -0.86 -25.37
N SER A 284 -16.41 -1.31 -24.31
CA SER A 284 -16.69 -2.63 -23.70
C SER A 284 -17.76 -2.57 -22.60
N SER A 285 -18.09 -1.39 -22.07
CA SER A 285 -19.01 -1.10 -20.98
C SER A 285 -18.94 -2.07 -19.79
N TYR A 286 -19.57 -1.78 -18.67
CA TYR A 286 -19.64 -2.66 -17.52
C TYR A 286 -20.85 -2.35 -16.64
N SER A 287 -21.56 -3.40 -16.21
CA SER A 287 -22.66 -3.29 -15.27
C SER A 287 -22.85 -4.61 -14.52
N VAL A 288 -23.45 -4.58 -13.36
CA VAL A 288 -23.83 -5.74 -12.55
C VAL A 288 -25.35 -5.86 -12.55
N GLY A 289 -25.87 -7.03 -12.91
CA GLY A 289 -27.28 -7.33 -12.89
C GLY A 289 -27.68 -8.21 -11.70
N ILE A 290 -28.98 -8.26 -11.38
CA ILE A 290 -29.51 -9.15 -10.33
C ILE A 290 -29.17 -10.61 -10.64
N SER A 291 -29.20 -11.00 -11.92
CA SER A 291 -28.86 -12.36 -12.37
C SER A 291 -27.45 -12.80 -11.98
N ASP A 292 -26.53 -11.84 -11.80
CA ASP A 292 -25.16 -12.13 -11.38
C ASP A 292 -25.05 -12.53 -9.89
N LEU A 293 -26.12 -12.30 -9.12
CA LEU A 293 -26.16 -12.53 -7.67
C LEU A 293 -27.05 -13.71 -7.28
N ILE A 294 -27.84 -14.26 -8.22
CA ILE A 294 -28.76 -15.37 -7.95
C ILE A 294 -27.98 -16.68 -8.03
N ALA A 295 -27.93 -17.41 -6.92
CA ALA A 295 -27.37 -18.76 -6.86
C ALA A 295 -28.35 -19.81 -7.36
N ASN A 296 -27.83 -20.95 -7.86
CA ASN A 296 -28.63 -22.10 -8.26
C ASN A 296 -29.34 -22.74 -7.06
N LYS A 297 -30.51 -23.33 -7.26
CA LYS A 297 -31.26 -24.03 -6.21
C LYS A 297 -30.45 -25.07 -5.43
N ILE A 298 -29.56 -25.81 -6.13
CA ILE A 298 -28.67 -26.80 -5.50
C ILE A 298 -27.70 -26.11 -4.52
N THR A 299 -27.18 -24.95 -4.91
CA THR A 299 -26.28 -24.15 -4.06
C THR A 299 -27.01 -23.59 -2.85
N ILE A 300 -28.23 -23.09 -3.03
CA ILE A 300 -29.07 -22.58 -1.94
C ILE A 300 -29.34 -23.69 -0.93
N ASN A 301 -29.69 -24.91 -1.39
CA ASN A 301 -29.91 -26.05 -0.49
C ASN A 301 -28.64 -26.40 0.31
N LYS A 302 -27.47 -26.44 -0.33
CA LYS A 302 -26.19 -26.67 0.37
C LYS A 302 -25.88 -25.58 1.41
N ILE A 303 -26.17 -24.33 1.10
CA ILE A 303 -25.99 -23.21 2.04
C ILE A 303 -26.90 -23.40 3.26
N ASN A 304 -28.19 -23.74 3.01
CA ASN A 304 -29.17 -23.99 4.08
C ASN A 304 -28.73 -25.18 4.95
N ASP A 305 -28.24 -26.26 4.36
CA ASP A 305 -27.75 -27.44 5.10
C ASP A 305 -26.60 -27.08 6.05
N VAL A 306 -25.66 -26.23 5.60
CA VAL A 306 -24.55 -25.75 6.45
C VAL A 306 -25.10 -24.87 7.59
N ILE A 307 -26.00 -23.94 7.30
CA ILE A 307 -26.60 -23.08 8.32
C ILE A 307 -27.33 -23.91 9.38
N ILE A 308 -28.17 -24.88 8.95
CA ILE A 308 -28.91 -25.77 9.84
C ILE A 308 -27.93 -26.61 10.70
N SER A 309 -26.86 -27.14 10.12
CA SER A 309 -25.85 -27.89 10.87
C SER A 309 -25.23 -27.04 11.97
N LYS A 310 -24.79 -25.82 11.65
CA LYS A 310 -24.16 -24.92 12.64
C LYS A 310 -25.15 -24.42 13.71
N LYS A 311 -26.40 -24.24 13.36
CA LYS A 311 -27.46 -23.94 14.35
C LYS A 311 -27.66 -25.10 15.33
N LYS A 312 -27.61 -26.34 14.87
CA LYS A 312 -27.60 -27.52 15.74
C LYS A 312 -26.41 -27.56 16.68
N ASP A 313 -25.19 -27.23 16.15
CA ASP A 313 -23.99 -27.16 16.98
C ASP A 313 -24.16 -26.13 18.12
N VAL A 314 -24.72 -24.94 17.81
CA VAL A 314 -25.02 -23.91 18.82
C VAL A 314 -26.07 -24.44 19.81
N GLN A 315 -27.14 -25.11 19.35
CA GLN A 315 -28.15 -25.66 20.25
C GLN A 315 -27.56 -26.70 21.20
N THR A 316 -26.67 -27.59 20.69
CA THR A 316 -25.98 -28.56 21.55
C THR A 316 -25.09 -27.88 22.61
N LEU A 317 -24.48 -26.74 22.28
CA LEU A 317 -23.71 -25.97 23.24
C LEU A 317 -24.61 -25.35 24.33
N ILE A 318 -25.75 -24.78 23.93
CA ILE A 318 -26.73 -24.22 24.85
C ILE A 318 -27.28 -25.32 25.77
N ASP A 319 -27.61 -26.50 25.24
CA ASP A 319 -28.11 -27.64 26.00
C ASP A 319 -27.06 -28.14 27.02
N LYS A 320 -25.79 -28.22 26.65
CA LYS A 320 -24.66 -28.54 27.56
C LYS A 320 -24.55 -27.54 28.70
N THR A 321 -24.76 -26.27 28.42
CA THR A 321 -24.73 -25.20 29.42
C THR A 321 -25.90 -25.35 30.40
N HIS A 322 -27.09 -25.62 29.89
CA HIS A 322 -28.30 -25.85 30.74
C HIS A 322 -28.18 -27.11 31.62
N LEU A 323 -27.47 -28.13 31.14
CA LEU A 323 -27.19 -29.35 31.91
C LEU A 323 -26.04 -29.19 32.90
N GLY A 324 -25.33 -28.05 32.91
CA GLY A 324 -24.17 -27.84 33.81
C GLY A 324 -22.92 -28.65 33.46
N ILE A 325 -22.84 -29.15 32.22
CA ILE A 325 -21.69 -29.98 31.73
C ILE A 325 -20.65 -29.11 30.94
N PHE A 326 -20.85 -27.80 30.94
CA PHE A 326 -19.96 -26.90 30.23
C PHE A 326 -18.62 -26.76 31.00
N GLU A 327 -17.52 -27.13 30.35
CA GLU A 327 -16.17 -26.96 30.89
C GLU A 327 -15.56 -25.69 30.34
N ASN A 328 -15.27 -24.73 31.20
CA ASN A 328 -14.54 -23.52 30.85
C ASN A 328 -13.05 -23.80 30.97
N LYS A 329 -12.32 -23.73 29.82
CA LYS A 329 -10.87 -23.90 29.74
C LYS A 329 -10.12 -22.56 29.60
N THR A 330 -10.83 -21.45 29.72
CA THR A 330 -10.27 -20.10 29.56
C THR A 330 -10.46 -19.33 30.86
N GLY A 331 -9.60 -18.40 31.19
CA GLY A 331 -9.72 -17.54 32.37
C GLY A 331 -10.88 -16.52 32.33
N LYS A 332 -11.87 -16.70 31.43
CA LYS A 332 -13.07 -15.86 31.30
C LYS A 332 -14.22 -16.42 32.16
N THR A 333 -15.23 -15.59 32.38
CA THR A 333 -16.48 -16.08 32.97
C THR A 333 -17.18 -17.07 32.03
N ASP A 334 -17.93 -18.02 32.56
CA ASP A 334 -18.65 -19.02 31.76
C ASP A 334 -19.57 -18.38 30.72
N GLU A 335 -20.25 -17.29 31.09
CA GLU A 335 -21.11 -16.54 30.17
C GLU A 335 -20.33 -15.93 28.99
N GLU A 336 -19.14 -15.37 29.24
CA GLU A 336 -18.30 -14.78 28.19
C GLU A 336 -17.71 -15.84 27.26
N GLU A 337 -17.34 -16.99 27.81
CA GLU A 337 -16.78 -18.08 27.01
C GLU A 337 -17.86 -18.72 26.13
N ILE A 338 -19.07 -18.94 26.65
CA ILE A 338 -20.20 -19.44 25.89
C ILE A 338 -20.54 -18.48 24.73
N GLU A 339 -20.64 -17.18 25.00
CA GLU A 339 -20.87 -16.17 23.96
C GLU A 339 -19.74 -16.18 22.90
N THR A 340 -18.50 -16.34 23.31
CA THR A 340 -17.36 -16.43 22.42
C THR A 340 -17.45 -17.67 21.51
N GLN A 341 -17.77 -18.84 22.08
CA GLN A 341 -17.90 -20.08 21.31
C GLN A 341 -19.08 -20.04 20.34
N ILE A 342 -20.23 -19.50 20.75
CA ILE A 342 -21.40 -19.32 19.88
C ILE A 342 -21.04 -18.40 18.71
N ASN A 343 -20.41 -17.26 18.97
CA ASN A 343 -19.97 -16.34 17.93
C ASN A 343 -18.99 -16.97 16.93
N ASN A 344 -18.07 -17.82 17.43
CA ASN A 344 -17.13 -18.54 16.57
C ASN A 344 -17.85 -19.53 15.64
N ILE A 345 -18.81 -20.30 16.14
CA ILE A 345 -19.59 -21.26 15.36
C ILE A 345 -20.40 -20.52 14.27
N LEU A 346 -21.07 -19.42 14.64
CA LEU A 346 -21.88 -18.63 13.71
C LEU A 346 -21.02 -17.89 12.66
N SER A 347 -19.81 -17.46 13.02
CA SER A 347 -18.85 -16.88 12.07
C SER A 347 -18.32 -17.92 11.09
N GLN A 348 -18.11 -19.16 11.55
CA GLN A 348 -17.78 -20.29 10.66
C GLN A 348 -18.93 -20.56 9.68
N ALA A 349 -20.19 -20.53 10.13
CA ALA A 349 -21.36 -20.68 9.27
C ALA A 349 -21.34 -19.68 8.10
N LEU A 350 -21.10 -18.39 8.39
CA LEU A 350 -21.00 -17.35 7.37
C LEU A 350 -19.84 -17.61 6.39
N THR A 351 -18.69 -18.02 6.91
CA THR A 351 -17.48 -18.27 6.10
C THR A 351 -17.67 -19.48 5.18
N GLU A 352 -18.20 -20.59 5.69
CA GLU A 352 -18.45 -21.82 4.92
C GLU A 352 -19.57 -21.62 3.88
N ALA A 353 -20.69 -21.03 4.28
CA ALA A 353 -21.78 -20.67 3.37
C ALA A 353 -21.31 -19.69 2.29
N GLY A 354 -20.48 -18.71 2.65
CA GLY A 354 -19.90 -17.77 1.73
C GLY A 354 -18.95 -18.40 0.72
N LYS A 355 -18.12 -19.38 1.12
CA LYS A 355 -17.28 -20.15 0.21
C LYS A 355 -18.11 -20.94 -0.80
N ILE A 356 -19.20 -21.57 -0.35
CA ILE A 356 -20.10 -22.32 -1.25
C ILE A 356 -20.76 -21.35 -2.24
N GLY A 357 -21.27 -20.21 -1.78
CA GLY A 357 -21.84 -19.18 -2.63
C GLY A 357 -20.84 -18.64 -3.65
N ARG A 358 -19.63 -18.29 -3.22
CA ARG A 358 -18.57 -17.78 -4.11
C ARG A 358 -18.15 -18.82 -5.17
N ASN A 359 -17.98 -20.09 -4.77
CA ASN A 359 -17.56 -21.17 -5.69
C ASN A 359 -18.64 -21.54 -6.70
N SER A 360 -19.90 -21.23 -6.44
CA SER A 360 -21.00 -21.46 -7.40
C SER A 360 -21.05 -20.42 -8.51
N LEU A 361 -20.42 -19.27 -8.32
CA LEU A 361 -20.36 -18.20 -9.30
C LEU A 361 -19.19 -18.42 -10.27
N GLN A 362 -19.45 -18.27 -11.55
CA GLN A 362 -18.45 -18.42 -12.58
C GLN A 362 -17.42 -17.25 -12.52
N SER A 363 -16.20 -17.50 -13.00
CA SER A 363 -15.14 -16.48 -13.07
C SER A 363 -15.49 -15.30 -13.97
N ASP A 364 -16.44 -15.47 -14.89
CA ASP A 364 -16.94 -14.42 -15.78
C ASP A 364 -18.10 -13.60 -15.19
N ASN A 365 -18.55 -13.97 -14.01
CA ASN A 365 -19.56 -13.22 -13.29
C ASN A 365 -19.07 -11.81 -13.01
N ARG A 366 -19.88 -10.80 -13.34
CA ARG A 366 -19.48 -9.39 -13.26
C ARG A 366 -19.24 -8.93 -11.85
N PHE A 367 -20.02 -9.40 -10.87
CA PHE A 367 -19.78 -9.07 -9.47
C PHE A 367 -18.47 -9.67 -8.95
N VAL A 368 -18.17 -10.90 -9.37
CA VAL A 368 -16.91 -11.59 -9.06
C VAL A 368 -15.71 -10.85 -9.66
N ILE A 369 -15.79 -10.44 -10.92
CA ILE A 369 -14.74 -9.65 -11.58
C ILE A 369 -14.42 -8.37 -10.81
N MET A 370 -15.45 -7.65 -10.34
CA MET A 370 -15.29 -6.42 -9.58
C MET A 370 -14.55 -6.65 -8.25
N VAL A 371 -14.87 -7.74 -7.56
CA VAL A 371 -14.23 -8.12 -6.28
C VAL A 371 -12.81 -8.63 -6.50
N ASP A 372 -12.58 -9.49 -7.50
CA ASP A 372 -11.26 -10.04 -7.79
C ASP A 372 -10.28 -8.99 -8.33
N ALA A 373 -10.76 -8.01 -9.08
CA ALA A 373 -10.01 -6.81 -9.44
C ALA A 373 -9.59 -6.00 -8.21
N GLY A 374 -10.36 -6.06 -7.13
CA GLY A 374 -10.19 -5.24 -5.93
C GLY A 374 -10.65 -3.79 -6.12
N SER A 375 -11.50 -3.53 -7.12
CA SER A 375 -12.02 -2.18 -7.43
C SER A 375 -13.04 -1.73 -6.41
N LYS A 376 -14.03 -2.58 -6.12
CA LYS A 376 -15.08 -2.37 -5.10
C LYS A 376 -15.61 -3.70 -4.60
N GLY A 377 -16.11 -3.70 -3.36
CA GLY A 377 -16.65 -4.89 -2.72
C GLY A 377 -15.57 -5.83 -2.16
N SER A 378 -16.03 -6.87 -1.48
CA SER A 378 -15.19 -7.89 -0.88
C SER A 378 -15.86 -9.27 -1.00
N ALA A 379 -15.14 -10.33 -0.67
CA ALA A 379 -15.70 -11.68 -0.59
C ALA A 379 -16.86 -11.74 0.42
N LEU A 380 -16.80 -10.96 1.49
CA LEU A 380 -17.88 -10.84 2.45
C LEU A 380 -19.17 -10.28 1.82
N ASN A 381 -19.06 -9.28 0.95
CA ASN A 381 -20.23 -8.75 0.23
C ASN A 381 -20.87 -9.80 -0.68
N ILE A 382 -20.07 -10.63 -1.37
CA ILE A 382 -20.60 -11.77 -2.14
C ILE A 382 -21.36 -12.72 -1.21
N SER A 383 -20.78 -13.08 -0.06
CA SER A 383 -21.39 -13.98 0.92
C SER A 383 -22.73 -13.43 1.45
N GLN A 384 -22.78 -12.16 1.80
CA GLN A 384 -23.98 -11.51 2.31
C GLN A 384 -25.07 -11.34 1.25
N MET A 385 -24.70 -11.11 0.00
CA MET A 385 -25.64 -11.01 -1.11
C MET A 385 -26.23 -12.36 -1.49
N THR A 386 -25.42 -13.41 -1.56
CA THR A 386 -25.81 -14.70 -2.13
C THR A 386 -26.16 -15.77 -1.09
N SER A 387 -25.55 -15.72 0.11
CA SER A 387 -25.64 -16.80 1.09
C SER A 387 -26.42 -16.40 2.34
N CYS A 388 -25.81 -15.67 3.26
CA CYS A 388 -26.48 -15.14 4.46
C CYS A 388 -25.80 -13.88 4.96
N VAL A 389 -26.51 -13.03 5.68
CA VAL A 389 -25.96 -11.78 6.24
C VAL A 389 -25.11 -12.07 7.49
N GLY A 390 -25.46 -13.07 8.29
CA GLY A 390 -24.70 -13.51 9.45
C GLY A 390 -25.11 -12.85 10.76
N GLN A 391 -24.29 -13.07 11.81
CA GLN A 391 -24.57 -12.58 13.17
C GLN A 391 -24.50 -11.05 13.22
N GLN A 392 -25.54 -10.43 13.79
CA GLN A 392 -25.55 -9.01 14.13
C GLN A 392 -25.04 -8.81 15.56
N SER A 393 -24.25 -7.77 15.78
CA SER A 393 -23.67 -7.48 17.08
C SER A 393 -23.88 -6.02 17.50
N VAL A 394 -24.02 -5.84 18.81
CA VAL A 394 -24.09 -4.53 19.49
C VAL A 394 -23.00 -4.54 20.56
N ASP A 395 -22.11 -3.55 20.54
CA ASP A 395 -20.98 -3.43 21.48
C ASP A 395 -20.10 -4.69 21.57
N GLY A 396 -19.93 -5.39 20.45
CA GLY A 396 -19.11 -6.60 20.35
C GLY A 396 -19.76 -7.88 20.88
N LYS A 397 -20.99 -7.82 21.36
CA LYS A 397 -21.79 -8.95 21.86
C LYS A 397 -22.99 -9.20 20.94
N ARG A 398 -23.60 -10.39 21.04
CA ARG A 398 -24.87 -10.66 20.36
C ARG A 398 -25.93 -9.66 20.83
N ILE A 399 -27.01 -9.53 20.09
CA ILE A 399 -28.09 -8.56 20.40
C ILE A 399 -28.54 -8.69 21.87
N PRO A 400 -28.51 -7.59 22.65
CA PRO A 400 -28.88 -7.62 24.07
C PRO A 400 -30.39 -7.71 24.25
N TYR A 401 -30.81 -8.11 25.45
CA TYR A 401 -32.22 -8.09 25.81
C TYR A 401 -32.72 -6.65 26.02
N GLY A 402 -33.47 -6.14 25.04
CA GLY A 402 -34.10 -4.83 25.10
C GLY A 402 -35.47 -4.82 25.83
N PHE A 403 -36.10 -5.99 25.96
CA PHE A 403 -37.27 -6.23 26.77
C PHE A 403 -36.92 -7.09 27.98
N THR A 404 -37.87 -7.29 28.89
CA THR A 404 -37.62 -8.11 30.07
C THR A 404 -37.27 -9.56 29.67
N ASN A 405 -35.95 -9.88 29.76
CA ASN A 405 -35.35 -11.18 29.47
C ASN A 405 -35.61 -11.72 28.03
N ARG A 406 -35.80 -10.85 27.05
CA ARG A 406 -35.91 -11.21 25.62
C ARG A 406 -35.50 -10.05 24.72
N THR A 407 -35.13 -10.34 23.50
CA THR A 407 -34.68 -9.33 22.53
C THR A 407 -35.86 -8.61 21.86
N LEU A 408 -36.88 -9.33 21.50
CA LEU A 408 -38.11 -8.80 20.90
C LEU A 408 -39.33 -9.51 21.48
N PRO A 409 -40.54 -8.91 21.39
CA PRO A 409 -41.77 -9.53 21.83
C PRO A 409 -42.12 -10.86 21.13
N HIS A 410 -41.57 -11.11 19.96
CA HIS A 410 -41.78 -12.34 19.16
C HIS A 410 -41.13 -13.58 19.77
N TYR A 411 -40.12 -13.41 20.61
CA TYR A 411 -39.32 -14.48 21.19
C TYR A 411 -39.75 -14.77 22.65
N ASN A 412 -39.50 -16.00 23.08
CA ASN A 412 -39.74 -16.39 24.47
C ASN A 412 -38.73 -15.71 25.40
N LYS A 413 -39.06 -15.62 26.68
CA LYS A 413 -38.13 -15.17 27.71
C LYS A 413 -36.96 -16.15 27.83
N PHE A 414 -35.75 -15.61 28.01
CA PHE A 414 -34.49 -16.36 28.12
C PHE A 414 -34.12 -17.18 26.89
N ASP A 415 -34.66 -16.85 25.73
CA ASP A 415 -34.30 -17.51 24.46
C ASP A 415 -32.92 -17.06 23.99
N ASN A 416 -31.97 -17.99 24.02
CA ASN A 416 -30.58 -17.80 23.59
C ASN A 416 -30.29 -18.36 22.20
N SER A 417 -31.33 -18.81 21.48
CA SER A 417 -31.18 -19.32 20.11
C SER A 417 -30.52 -18.31 19.19
N PRO A 418 -29.81 -18.76 18.15
CA PRO A 418 -29.15 -17.86 17.19
C PRO A 418 -30.14 -16.83 16.61
N GLU A 419 -31.34 -17.24 16.24
CA GLU A 419 -32.37 -16.37 15.67
C GLU A 419 -32.81 -15.29 16.64
N ALA A 420 -33.09 -15.65 17.90
CA ALA A 420 -33.49 -14.71 18.93
C ALA A 420 -32.42 -13.71 19.32
N ARG A 421 -31.15 -14.06 19.14
CA ARG A 421 -30.01 -13.24 19.50
C ARG A 421 -29.32 -12.57 18.28
N GLY A 422 -30.00 -12.48 17.15
CA GLY A 422 -29.61 -11.63 16.01
C GLY A 422 -28.80 -12.31 14.92
N PHE A 423 -28.86 -13.64 14.79
CA PHE A 423 -28.30 -14.31 13.61
C PHE A 423 -29.25 -14.19 12.42
N VAL A 424 -28.79 -13.57 11.34
CA VAL A 424 -29.55 -13.36 10.10
C VAL A 424 -29.20 -14.48 9.13
N GLU A 425 -30.17 -15.40 8.90
CA GLU A 425 -30.01 -16.53 7.96
C GLU A 425 -30.21 -16.12 6.51
N SER A 426 -31.08 -15.14 6.30
CA SER A 426 -31.43 -14.65 4.98
C SER A 426 -30.30 -13.90 4.33
N SER A 427 -30.23 -13.94 2.99
CA SER A 427 -29.35 -13.10 2.20
C SER A 427 -30.08 -11.82 1.75
N PHE A 428 -29.34 -10.82 1.29
CA PHE A 428 -29.96 -9.61 0.74
C PHE A 428 -30.80 -9.88 -0.51
N ILE A 429 -30.43 -10.89 -1.31
CA ILE A 429 -31.20 -11.29 -2.52
C ILE A 429 -32.51 -12.02 -2.13
N SER A 430 -32.46 -12.86 -1.10
CA SER A 430 -33.69 -13.55 -0.61
C SER A 430 -34.64 -12.61 0.12
N GLY A 431 -34.12 -11.52 0.66
CA GLY A 431 -34.84 -10.57 1.52
C GLY A 431 -34.82 -10.99 2.99
N LEU A 432 -34.78 -10.01 3.88
CA LEU A 432 -34.73 -10.19 5.34
C LEU A 432 -36.16 -10.28 5.91
N THR A 433 -36.31 -11.08 6.97
CA THR A 433 -37.56 -11.06 7.77
C THR A 433 -37.64 -9.75 8.59
N PRO A 434 -38.82 -9.34 9.08
CA PRO A 434 -38.94 -8.12 9.88
C PRO A 434 -38.02 -8.11 11.12
N GLN A 435 -37.88 -9.24 11.80
CA GLN A 435 -37.02 -9.39 12.98
C GLN A 435 -35.54 -9.26 12.60
N GLU A 436 -35.12 -9.93 11.55
CA GLU A 436 -33.74 -9.86 11.02
C GLU A 436 -33.39 -8.44 10.59
N LEU A 437 -34.29 -7.75 9.90
CA LEU A 437 -34.12 -6.35 9.52
C LEU A 437 -33.94 -5.45 10.73
N PHE A 438 -34.76 -5.66 11.78
CA PHE A 438 -34.66 -4.87 13.00
C PHE A 438 -33.29 -5.06 13.69
N PHE A 439 -32.81 -6.28 13.81
CA PHE A 439 -31.50 -6.56 14.38
C PHE A 439 -30.34 -5.98 13.53
N HIS A 440 -30.48 -6.08 12.22
CA HIS A 440 -29.51 -5.46 11.29
C HIS A 440 -29.51 -3.93 11.43
N ALA A 441 -30.65 -3.31 11.57
CA ALA A 441 -30.76 -1.87 11.81
C ALA A 441 -30.18 -1.45 13.18
N MET A 442 -30.33 -2.27 14.24
CA MET A 442 -29.69 -2.01 15.53
C MET A 442 -28.18 -2.00 15.42
N GLY A 443 -27.59 -3.03 14.79
CA GLY A 443 -26.13 -3.10 14.57
C GLY A 443 -25.62 -1.92 13.76
N GLY A 444 -26.30 -1.55 12.67
CA GLY A 444 -25.96 -0.39 11.85
C GLY A 444 -26.05 0.94 12.60
N ARG A 445 -27.09 1.11 13.46
CA ARG A 445 -27.28 2.31 14.27
C ARG A 445 -26.14 2.52 15.27
N VAL A 446 -25.77 1.47 16.00
CA VAL A 446 -24.61 1.52 16.92
C VAL A 446 -23.38 1.94 16.16
N GLY A 447 -23.20 1.42 14.96
CA GLY A 447 -22.14 1.80 14.07
C GLY A 447 -22.04 3.28 13.76
N LEU A 448 -23.12 3.87 13.37
CA LEU A 448 -23.16 5.30 13.06
C LEU A 448 -22.87 6.17 14.28
N ILE A 449 -23.40 5.81 15.45
CA ILE A 449 -23.17 6.52 16.72
C ILE A 449 -21.69 6.44 17.09
N ASP A 450 -21.09 5.25 17.03
CA ASP A 450 -19.69 5.04 17.40
C ASP A 450 -18.75 5.84 16.49
N THR A 451 -19.02 5.88 15.19
CA THR A 451 -18.28 6.69 14.23
C THR A 451 -18.32 8.18 14.61
N ALA A 452 -19.48 8.71 14.95
CA ALA A 452 -19.65 10.11 15.32
C ALA A 452 -18.89 10.47 16.61
N VAL A 453 -18.96 9.62 17.64
CA VAL A 453 -18.28 9.83 18.93
C VAL A 453 -16.76 9.71 18.79
N LYS A 454 -16.26 8.68 18.12
CA LYS A 454 -14.83 8.42 17.98
C LYS A 454 -14.11 9.46 17.11
N THR A 455 -14.81 10.12 16.18
CA THR A 455 -14.23 11.17 15.32
C THR A 455 -13.64 12.30 16.17
N SER A 456 -14.35 12.78 17.18
CA SER A 456 -13.86 13.82 18.10
C SER A 456 -12.63 13.34 18.89
N GLN A 457 -12.68 12.13 19.44
CA GLN A 457 -11.59 11.55 20.24
C GLN A 457 -10.30 11.40 19.41
N THR A 458 -10.40 10.85 18.18
CA THR A 458 -9.24 10.67 17.32
C THR A 458 -8.65 11.99 16.84
N GLY A 459 -9.48 12.98 16.56
CA GLY A 459 -9.03 14.32 16.23
C GLY A 459 -8.23 14.96 17.38
N TYR A 460 -8.66 14.77 18.62
CA TYR A 460 -7.94 15.25 19.80
C TYR A 460 -6.60 14.53 20.00
N ILE A 461 -6.56 13.20 19.79
CA ILE A 461 -5.31 12.41 19.82
C ILE A 461 -4.31 12.96 18.78
N GLN A 462 -4.75 13.16 17.54
CA GLN A 462 -3.90 13.69 16.48
C GLN A 462 -3.37 15.08 16.81
N ARG A 463 -4.21 15.98 17.32
CA ARG A 463 -3.77 17.32 17.73
C ARG A 463 -2.69 17.26 18.80
N ARG A 464 -2.83 16.40 19.83
CA ARG A 464 -1.81 16.24 20.88
C ARG A 464 -0.49 15.73 20.30
N LEU A 465 -0.53 14.73 19.41
CA LEU A 465 0.66 14.21 18.75
C LEU A 465 1.38 15.26 17.93
N ILE A 466 0.65 16.01 17.09
CA ILE A 466 1.22 17.08 16.27
C ILE A 466 1.86 18.15 17.13
N LYS A 467 1.14 18.64 18.15
CA LYS A 467 1.64 19.69 19.05
C LYS A 467 2.84 19.26 19.90
N GLY A 468 2.93 17.98 20.22
CA GLY A 468 4.07 17.41 20.95
C GLY A 468 5.34 17.22 20.12
N MET A 469 5.22 17.13 18.80
CA MET A 469 6.34 16.79 17.91
C MET A 469 6.57 17.81 16.78
N GLU A 470 5.85 18.93 16.73
CA GLU A 470 5.90 19.87 15.61
C GLU A 470 7.26 20.55 15.41
N ASP A 471 8.09 20.61 16.46
CA ASP A 471 9.39 21.27 16.43
C ASP A 471 10.58 20.31 16.13
N LEU A 472 10.32 19.02 15.96
CA LEU A 472 11.37 18.04 15.71
C LEU A 472 11.79 18.02 14.24
N LYS A 473 13.04 18.32 13.99
CA LYS A 473 13.65 18.31 12.65
C LYS A 473 15.01 17.62 12.64
N VAL A 474 15.43 17.16 11.47
CA VAL A 474 16.77 16.63 11.24
C VAL A 474 17.74 17.77 11.02
N GLU A 475 18.85 17.78 11.74
CA GLU A 475 19.93 18.75 11.57
C GLU A 475 21.01 18.22 10.61
N TYR A 476 22.00 19.07 10.24
CA TYR A 476 23.07 18.70 9.31
C TYR A 476 23.97 17.57 9.80
N ASP A 477 24.04 17.35 11.11
CA ASP A 477 24.77 16.23 11.74
C ASP A 477 23.94 14.94 11.83
N MET A 478 22.75 14.89 11.18
CA MET A 478 21.80 13.79 11.15
C MET A 478 21.14 13.49 12.51
N THR A 479 21.33 14.34 13.51
CA THR A 479 20.60 14.25 14.77
C THR A 479 19.21 14.86 14.62
N VAL A 480 18.23 14.31 15.35
CA VAL A 480 16.91 14.93 15.46
C VAL A 480 16.89 15.82 16.68
N ARG A 481 16.58 17.10 16.48
CA ARG A 481 16.56 18.11 17.55
C ARG A 481 15.25 18.88 17.58
N ASN A 482 14.94 19.39 18.76
CA ASN A 482 13.83 20.29 18.96
C ASN A 482 14.24 21.78 18.79
N SER A 483 13.27 22.71 18.90
CA SER A 483 13.50 24.17 18.83
C SER A 483 14.51 24.69 19.82
N LYS A 484 14.74 24.00 20.95
CA LYS A 484 15.74 24.36 22.00
C LYS A 484 17.10 23.69 21.75
N ASN A 485 17.36 23.13 20.60
CA ASN A 485 18.57 22.38 20.24
C ASN A 485 18.88 21.15 21.14
N LYS A 486 17.90 20.63 21.87
CA LYS A 486 18.07 19.38 22.59
C LYS A 486 17.99 18.21 21.61
N ILE A 487 18.93 17.29 21.72
CA ILE A 487 18.96 16.07 20.92
C ILE A 487 17.90 15.13 21.45
N ILE A 488 16.96 14.74 20.59
CA ILE A 488 15.90 13.75 20.88
C ILE A 488 16.34 12.38 20.38
N GLN A 489 17.01 12.34 19.22
CA GLN A 489 17.53 11.12 18.63
C GLN A 489 18.91 11.42 18.02
N PHE A 490 19.91 10.59 18.31
CA PHE A 490 21.26 10.80 17.80
C PHE A 490 21.41 10.53 16.30
N SER A 491 20.57 9.65 15.79
CA SER A 491 20.54 9.24 14.39
C SER A 491 19.09 9.01 14.01
N TYR A 492 18.57 9.70 13.01
CA TYR A 492 17.18 9.55 12.59
C TYR A 492 16.86 8.10 12.23
N GLY A 493 15.90 7.48 12.95
CA GLY A 493 15.52 6.08 12.71
C GLY A 493 16.64 5.06 12.92
N ASP A 494 17.73 5.44 13.61
CA ASP A 494 18.98 4.69 13.83
C ASP A 494 19.78 4.36 12.55
N ASP A 495 19.24 4.66 11.37
CA ASP A 495 19.85 4.38 10.05
C ASP A 495 20.01 5.61 9.15
N ASN A 496 19.42 6.74 9.48
CA ASN A 496 19.41 8.01 8.74
C ASN A 496 18.74 7.93 7.35
N PHE A 497 17.90 6.94 7.11
CA PHE A 497 17.20 6.84 5.82
C PHE A 497 15.89 7.60 5.80
N ASP A 498 15.57 8.16 4.64
CA ASP A 498 14.25 8.72 4.35
C ASP A 498 13.24 7.59 4.18
N THR A 499 12.17 7.64 4.93
CA THR A 499 11.11 6.63 4.94
C THR A 499 10.45 6.40 3.58
N ILE A 500 10.47 7.40 2.68
CA ILE A 500 9.94 7.28 1.31
C ILE A 500 10.78 6.32 0.45
N THR A 501 12.08 6.26 0.70
CA THR A 501 13.05 5.51 -0.10
C THR A 501 13.30 4.08 0.38
N VAL A 502 12.88 3.78 1.61
CA VAL A 502 13.01 2.45 2.19
C VAL A 502 12.08 1.47 1.48
N GLU A 503 12.55 0.26 1.24
CA GLU A 503 11.80 -0.78 0.55
C GLU A 503 11.70 -2.05 1.38
N ASN A 504 10.50 -2.65 1.37
CA ASN A 504 10.25 -3.92 2.03
C ASN A 504 10.73 -5.05 1.12
N GLN A 505 11.66 -5.86 1.58
CA GLN A 505 12.15 -7.00 0.84
C GLN A 505 12.41 -8.19 1.75
N LYS A 506 12.36 -9.37 1.18
CA LYS A 506 12.61 -10.61 1.91
C LYS A 506 14.11 -10.89 1.97
N LEU A 507 14.57 -11.36 3.11
CA LEU A 507 15.92 -11.88 3.30
C LEU A 507 15.86 -13.40 3.44
N PRO A 508 16.00 -14.18 2.36
CA PRO A 508 15.90 -15.63 2.41
C PRO A 508 16.95 -16.30 3.32
N LEU A 509 18.05 -15.60 3.63
CA LEU A 509 19.10 -16.08 4.52
C LEU A 509 18.54 -16.59 5.87
N VAL A 510 17.48 -15.96 6.38
CA VAL A 510 16.88 -16.32 7.67
C VAL A 510 16.29 -17.74 7.64
N SER A 511 15.59 -18.08 6.59
CA SER A 511 14.91 -19.37 6.41
C SER A 511 15.79 -20.46 5.76
N MET A 512 17.00 -20.12 5.28
CA MET A 512 17.91 -21.06 4.65
C MET A 512 18.47 -22.09 5.64
N SER A 513 18.60 -23.34 5.16
CA SER A 513 19.40 -24.36 5.85
C SER A 513 20.90 -24.09 5.72
N LEU A 514 21.72 -24.75 6.52
CA LEU A 514 23.18 -24.66 6.36
C LEU A 514 23.64 -25.12 4.98
N GLU A 515 23.02 -26.18 4.45
CA GLU A 515 23.31 -26.69 3.10
C GLU A 515 23.01 -25.65 2.03
N ASP A 516 21.91 -24.94 2.15
CA ASP A 516 21.53 -23.88 1.21
C ASP A 516 22.51 -22.71 1.25
N ILE A 517 23.03 -22.36 2.42
CA ILE A 517 24.07 -21.33 2.55
C ILE A 517 25.34 -21.77 1.83
N TYR A 518 25.80 -23.01 2.04
CA TYR A 518 26.93 -23.55 1.30
C TYR A 518 26.67 -23.53 -0.21
N LEU A 519 25.50 -23.98 -0.65
CA LEU A 519 25.11 -23.95 -2.04
C LEU A 519 25.03 -22.53 -2.61
N HIS A 520 24.67 -21.53 -1.81
CA HIS A 520 24.57 -20.14 -2.27
C HIS A 520 25.95 -19.52 -2.58
N PHE A 521 26.97 -19.85 -1.80
CA PHE A 521 28.30 -19.27 -1.93
C PHE A 521 29.31 -20.17 -2.65
N ASP A 522 29.07 -21.48 -2.74
CA ASP A 522 30.00 -22.40 -3.38
C ASP A 522 30.07 -22.20 -4.91
N MET A 523 31.27 -22.02 -5.39
CA MET A 523 31.59 -21.81 -6.80
C MET A 523 32.34 -23.02 -7.35
N SER A 524 31.64 -24.14 -7.55
CA SER A 524 32.24 -25.33 -8.18
C SER A 524 32.63 -25.01 -9.64
N THR A 525 33.92 -24.93 -9.91
CA THR A 525 34.47 -24.46 -11.18
C THR A 525 34.35 -25.47 -12.33
N ASP A 526 34.13 -26.74 -12.03
CA ASP A 526 34.28 -27.80 -13.04
C ASP A 526 33.08 -27.96 -13.98
N LYS A 527 31.89 -27.49 -13.59
CA LYS A 527 30.66 -27.57 -14.41
C LYS A 527 30.38 -26.34 -15.29
N ASN A 528 31.14 -25.26 -15.13
CA ASN A 528 30.81 -23.93 -15.69
C ASN A 528 31.73 -23.47 -16.83
N VAL A 529 32.42 -24.39 -17.48
CA VAL A 529 33.45 -24.09 -18.53
C VAL A 529 32.85 -23.31 -19.72
N LEU A 530 31.59 -23.56 -20.05
CA LEU A 530 30.90 -22.95 -21.21
C LEU A 530 30.41 -21.52 -20.98
N LEU A 531 30.49 -21.01 -19.75
CA LEU A 531 29.97 -19.68 -19.38
C LEU A 531 30.97 -18.56 -19.57
N TYR A 532 32.26 -18.86 -19.53
CA TYR A 532 33.31 -17.87 -19.54
C TYR A 532 33.97 -17.74 -20.93
N THR A 533 34.46 -16.54 -21.23
CA THR A 533 35.35 -16.36 -22.39
C THR A 533 36.65 -17.17 -22.20
N SER A 534 37.30 -17.55 -23.28
CA SER A 534 38.53 -18.41 -23.26
C SER A 534 39.63 -17.84 -22.36
N ASP A 535 39.80 -16.53 -22.35
CA ASP A 535 40.84 -15.85 -21.54
C ASP A 535 40.44 -15.75 -20.07
N THR A 536 39.15 -15.52 -19.78
CA THR A 536 38.62 -15.51 -18.42
C THR A 536 38.72 -16.90 -17.79
N LEU A 537 38.46 -17.95 -18.55
CA LEU A 537 38.60 -19.34 -18.09
C LEU A 537 40.02 -19.67 -17.62
N LYS A 538 41.03 -19.23 -18.36
CA LYS A 538 42.45 -19.42 -17.96
C LYS A 538 42.75 -18.71 -16.63
N ARG A 539 42.24 -17.50 -16.43
CA ARG A 539 42.37 -16.74 -15.17
C ARG A 539 41.68 -17.41 -14.01
N VAL A 540 40.44 -17.86 -14.19
CA VAL A 540 39.65 -18.58 -13.16
C VAL A 540 40.37 -19.85 -12.68
N LYS A 541 40.95 -20.64 -13.60
CA LYS A 541 41.73 -21.82 -13.23
C LYS A 541 42.96 -21.49 -12.37
N LYS A 542 43.62 -20.39 -12.63
CA LYS A 542 44.79 -19.94 -11.83
C LYS A 542 44.41 -19.44 -10.45
N GLN A 543 43.20 -18.86 -10.29
CA GLN A 543 42.70 -18.26 -9.05
C GLN A 543 41.89 -19.21 -8.18
N LYS A 544 41.78 -20.50 -8.56
CA LYS A 544 40.88 -21.48 -7.91
C LYS A 544 41.11 -21.63 -6.38
N THR A 545 42.39 -21.68 -5.97
CA THR A 545 42.72 -21.85 -4.53
C THR A 545 42.36 -20.63 -3.69
N GLU A 546 42.63 -19.46 -4.20
CA GLU A 546 42.33 -18.18 -3.54
C GLU A 546 40.81 -17.93 -3.48
N LEU A 547 40.10 -18.24 -4.58
CA LEU A 547 38.64 -18.18 -4.63
C LEU A 547 38.01 -19.11 -3.57
N ASN A 548 38.45 -20.37 -3.46
CA ASN A 548 37.91 -21.31 -2.48
C ASN A 548 38.14 -20.85 -1.04
N LYS A 549 39.33 -20.24 -0.77
CA LYS A 549 39.61 -19.66 0.56
C LYS A 549 38.63 -18.51 0.87
N LYS A 550 38.38 -17.63 -0.09
CA LYS A 550 37.46 -16.50 0.04
C LYS A 550 36.02 -16.97 0.25
N CYS A 551 35.56 -17.95 -0.54
CA CYS A 551 34.21 -18.51 -0.39
C CYS A 551 34.00 -19.15 0.99
N LYS A 552 34.98 -19.90 1.53
CA LYS A 552 34.91 -20.48 2.88
C LYS A 552 34.80 -19.41 3.95
N SER A 553 35.64 -18.39 3.91
CA SER A 553 35.58 -17.27 4.85
C SER A 553 34.21 -16.56 4.81
N MET A 554 33.66 -16.36 3.61
CA MET A 554 32.32 -15.75 3.48
C MET A 554 31.23 -16.65 4.06
N ILE A 555 31.27 -17.96 3.84
CA ILE A 555 30.29 -18.91 4.39
C ILE A 555 30.30 -18.86 5.93
N GLU A 556 31.47 -18.89 6.56
CA GLU A 556 31.60 -18.77 8.01
C GLU A 556 30.97 -17.47 8.52
N THR A 557 31.30 -16.33 7.90
CA THR A 557 30.70 -15.04 8.24
C THR A 557 29.18 -15.05 8.11
N PHE A 558 28.63 -15.70 7.08
CA PHE A 558 27.16 -15.74 6.88
C PHE A 558 26.43 -16.67 7.84
N ILE A 559 27.07 -17.77 8.30
CA ILE A 559 26.51 -18.64 9.33
C ILE A 559 26.40 -17.89 10.67
N GLU A 560 27.45 -17.16 11.05
CA GLU A 560 27.43 -16.31 12.25
C GLU A 560 26.38 -15.20 12.13
N ALA A 561 26.40 -14.46 10.99
CA ALA A 561 25.47 -13.39 10.73
C ALA A 561 24.00 -13.85 10.74
N ARG A 562 23.70 -15.04 10.19
CA ARG A 562 22.35 -15.61 10.25
C ARG A 562 21.87 -15.79 11.69
N SER A 563 22.69 -16.36 12.54
CA SER A 563 22.35 -16.59 13.95
C SER A 563 22.13 -15.28 14.72
N GLU A 564 22.95 -14.26 14.44
CA GLU A 564 22.80 -12.94 15.03
C GLU A 564 21.53 -12.21 14.53
N ILE A 565 21.22 -12.28 13.24
CA ILE A 565 20.02 -11.68 12.66
C ILE A 565 18.77 -12.29 13.26
N ILE A 566 18.68 -13.63 13.33
CA ILE A 566 17.52 -14.30 13.92
C ILE A 566 17.33 -13.86 15.36
N LYS A 567 18.41 -13.79 16.15
CA LYS A 567 18.35 -13.45 17.57
C LYS A 567 18.10 -11.95 17.82
N LYS A 568 18.84 -11.06 17.13
CA LYS A 568 18.85 -9.61 17.42
C LYS A 568 17.81 -8.81 16.63
N VAL A 569 17.51 -9.19 15.37
CA VAL A 569 16.60 -8.48 14.50
C VAL A 569 15.18 -9.02 14.58
N PHE A 570 15.04 -10.34 14.51
CA PHE A 570 13.73 -10.98 14.46
C PHE A 570 13.26 -11.55 15.83
N ASN A 571 14.07 -11.47 16.88
CA ASN A 571 13.74 -12.00 18.22
C ASN A 571 13.20 -13.43 18.19
N ASN A 572 13.81 -14.29 17.39
CA ASN A 572 13.41 -15.69 17.14
C ASN A 572 12.02 -15.85 16.49
N ASN A 573 11.47 -14.83 15.86
CA ASN A 573 10.23 -14.96 15.09
C ASN A 573 10.53 -15.44 13.66
N ASP A 574 9.58 -16.16 13.04
CA ASP A 574 9.67 -16.67 11.66
C ASP A 574 9.47 -15.58 10.59
N SER A 575 10.00 -14.38 10.80
CA SER A 575 9.93 -13.30 9.84
C SER A 575 11.19 -13.26 8.97
N ASP A 576 11.02 -13.01 7.70
CA ASP A 576 12.11 -12.81 6.72
C ASP A 576 12.07 -11.41 6.07
N LEU A 577 11.16 -10.53 6.53
CA LEU A 577 10.95 -9.22 5.96
C LEU A 577 11.88 -8.18 6.55
N ILE A 578 12.66 -7.51 5.70
CA ILE A 578 13.56 -6.42 6.07
C ILE A 578 13.20 -5.14 5.32
N HIS A 579 13.58 -4.01 5.90
CA HIS A 579 13.37 -2.67 5.33
C HIS A 579 14.73 -2.07 4.96
N MET A 580 15.02 -1.96 3.67
CA MET A 580 16.30 -1.49 3.13
C MET A 580 16.11 -0.49 2.01
N PRO A 581 17.02 0.49 1.84
CA PRO A 581 16.84 1.55 0.85
C PRO A 581 17.02 1.10 -0.60
N ILE A 582 17.51 -0.13 -0.84
CA ILE A 582 17.86 -0.65 -2.17
C ILE A 582 17.18 -1.99 -2.39
N ALA A 583 16.34 -2.10 -3.42
CA ALA A 583 15.78 -3.37 -3.87
C ALA A 583 16.76 -4.07 -4.83
N PHE A 584 17.71 -4.82 -4.28
CA PHE A 584 18.79 -5.45 -5.03
C PHE A 584 18.30 -6.32 -6.18
N THR A 585 17.32 -7.18 -5.93
CA THR A 585 16.78 -8.11 -6.94
C THR A 585 16.23 -7.37 -8.16
N HIS A 586 15.46 -6.31 -7.95
CA HIS A 586 14.88 -5.52 -9.04
C HIS A 586 15.95 -4.76 -9.81
N LEU A 587 16.93 -4.20 -9.12
CA LEU A 587 18.04 -3.47 -9.74
C LEU A 587 18.87 -4.39 -10.63
N ILE A 588 19.19 -5.60 -10.16
CA ILE A 588 19.92 -6.60 -10.96
C ILE A 588 19.11 -7.01 -12.20
N ASN A 589 17.82 -7.29 -12.05
CA ASN A 589 16.97 -7.67 -13.16
C ASN A 589 16.81 -6.56 -14.21
N ASN A 590 16.67 -5.30 -13.77
CA ASN A 590 16.59 -4.16 -14.67
C ASN A 590 17.89 -3.99 -15.50
N ILE A 591 19.05 -4.10 -14.87
CA ILE A 591 20.33 -4.01 -15.57
C ILE A 591 20.50 -5.19 -16.53
N GLN A 592 20.13 -6.40 -16.13
CA GLN A 592 20.13 -7.57 -17.01
C GLN A 592 19.28 -7.34 -18.26
N GLY A 593 18.07 -6.80 -18.10
CA GLY A 593 17.19 -6.47 -19.21
C GLY A 593 17.72 -5.35 -20.10
N GLN A 594 18.18 -4.23 -19.52
CA GLN A 594 18.70 -3.07 -20.25
C GLN A 594 19.96 -3.39 -21.07
N GLN A 595 20.82 -4.28 -20.57
CA GLN A 595 22.01 -4.73 -21.28
C GLN A 595 21.74 -5.91 -22.22
N SER A 596 20.47 -6.33 -22.37
CA SER A 596 20.03 -7.45 -23.22
C SER A 596 20.80 -8.75 -22.96
N ILE A 597 21.11 -9.01 -21.68
CA ILE A 597 21.87 -10.20 -21.27
C ILE A 597 20.92 -11.42 -21.28
N ASN A 598 21.25 -12.38 -22.15
CA ASN A 598 20.46 -13.58 -22.36
C ASN A 598 21.14 -14.83 -21.74
N ILE A 599 20.44 -15.97 -21.77
CA ILE A 599 20.94 -17.26 -21.26
C ILE A 599 22.27 -17.68 -21.94
N ASN A 600 22.52 -17.25 -23.17
CA ASN A 600 23.73 -17.58 -23.93
C ASN A 600 24.86 -16.55 -23.82
N SER A 601 24.68 -15.48 -23.02
CA SER A 601 25.70 -14.45 -22.85
C SER A 601 26.93 -15.00 -22.13
N LEU A 602 28.12 -14.66 -22.62
CA LEU A 602 29.39 -15.06 -22.03
C LEU A 602 29.86 -14.04 -21.00
N VAL A 603 30.48 -14.56 -19.93
CA VAL A 603 31.01 -13.76 -18.82
C VAL A 603 32.51 -13.46 -19.08
N ASP A 604 32.88 -12.17 -18.94
CA ASP A 604 34.24 -11.64 -19.23
C ASP A 604 35.06 -11.31 -17.99
N ILE A 605 34.52 -11.58 -16.78
CA ILE A 605 35.15 -11.27 -15.50
C ILE A 605 35.29 -12.53 -14.64
N THR A 606 36.33 -12.59 -13.80
CA THR A 606 36.52 -13.69 -12.85
C THR A 606 35.74 -13.47 -11.55
N PRO A 607 35.37 -14.54 -10.84
CA PRO A 607 34.69 -14.40 -9.53
C PRO A 607 35.51 -13.62 -8.50
N LEU A 608 36.83 -13.75 -8.51
CA LEU A 608 37.70 -13.02 -7.58
C LEU A 608 37.72 -11.51 -7.90
N GLU A 609 37.85 -11.13 -9.19
CA GLU A 609 37.72 -9.72 -9.61
C GLU A 609 36.33 -9.15 -9.28
N THR A 610 35.28 -9.98 -9.31
CA THR A 610 33.94 -9.56 -8.90
C THR A 610 33.88 -9.26 -7.41
N PHE A 611 34.50 -10.09 -6.55
CA PHE A 611 34.61 -9.80 -5.12
C PHE A 611 35.34 -8.48 -4.86
N GLU A 612 36.45 -8.25 -5.57
CA GLU A 612 37.22 -6.99 -5.43
C GLU A 612 36.37 -5.76 -5.80
N LEU A 613 35.60 -5.84 -6.89
CA LEU A 613 34.70 -4.74 -7.28
C LEU A 613 33.63 -4.48 -6.24
N ILE A 614 33.03 -5.54 -5.68
CA ILE A 614 31.98 -5.46 -4.65
C ILE A 614 32.56 -4.84 -3.37
N GLU A 615 33.73 -5.30 -2.91
CA GLU A 615 34.40 -4.77 -1.72
C GLU A 615 34.81 -3.28 -1.90
N ASN A 616 35.30 -2.93 -3.07
CA ASN A 616 35.63 -1.53 -3.40
C ASN A 616 34.34 -0.66 -3.42
N GLY A 617 33.24 -1.20 -3.92
CA GLY A 617 31.93 -0.55 -3.87
C GLY A 617 31.49 -0.27 -2.42
N LEU A 618 31.62 -1.25 -1.53
CA LEU A 618 31.27 -1.08 -0.11
C LEU A 618 32.19 -0.07 0.60
N LYS A 619 33.50 -0.10 0.35
CA LYS A 619 34.43 0.91 0.87
C LYS A 619 34.04 2.33 0.43
N ARG A 620 33.60 2.51 -0.81
CA ARG A 620 33.10 3.79 -1.29
C ARG A 620 31.80 4.20 -0.57
N LEU A 621 30.90 3.27 -0.27
CA LEU A 621 29.70 3.54 0.54
C LEU A 621 30.07 3.96 1.97
N GLN A 622 31.00 3.28 2.61
CA GLN A 622 31.49 3.63 3.95
C GLN A 622 32.16 5.02 4.01
N SER A 623 32.74 5.49 2.92
CA SER A 623 33.37 6.82 2.83
C SER A 623 32.38 7.97 2.53
N LEU A 624 31.10 7.68 2.22
CA LEU A 624 30.12 8.68 1.77
C LEU A 624 29.45 9.46 2.90
N HIS A 625 29.45 8.95 4.11
CA HIS A 625 28.66 9.49 5.20
C HIS A 625 29.43 9.47 6.53
N TYR A 626 29.04 10.34 7.48
CA TYR A 626 29.60 10.36 8.83
C TYR A 626 29.33 9.07 9.62
N ILE A 627 28.27 8.34 9.23
CA ILE A 627 27.88 7.06 9.82
C ILE A 627 28.03 5.97 8.76
N ASN A 628 28.81 4.95 9.08
CA ASN A 628 28.96 3.77 8.22
C ASN A 628 27.63 3.06 7.99
N PRO A 629 27.45 2.39 6.85
CA PRO A 629 26.34 1.47 6.66
C PRO A 629 26.21 0.50 7.83
N ASN A 630 24.98 0.21 8.27
CA ASN A 630 24.79 -0.71 9.37
C ASN A 630 25.16 -2.16 8.95
N GLN A 631 25.47 -3.00 9.95
CA GLN A 631 25.87 -4.39 9.73
C GLN A 631 24.85 -5.18 8.92
N LEU A 632 23.55 -4.93 9.14
CA LEU A 632 22.48 -5.60 8.39
C LEU A 632 22.53 -5.26 6.90
N PHE A 633 22.77 -3.98 6.55
CA PHE A 633 22.94 -3.57 5.16
C PHE A 633 24.14 -4.24 4.49
N GLU A 634 25.27 -4.35 5.18
CA GLU A 634 26.45 -5.03 4.65
C GLU A 634 26.19 -6.51 4.36
N ILE A 635 25.49 -7.21 5.27
CA ILE A 635 25.11 -8.61 5.09
C ILE A 635 24.18 -8.76 3.87
N VAL A 636 23.17 -7.92 3.77
CA VAL A 636 22.22 -7.93 2.64
C VAL A 636 22.92 -7.62 1.33
N TYR A 637 23.84 -6.65 1.32
CA TYR A 637 24.66 -6.28 0.18
C TYR A 637 25.47 -7.46 -0.34
N TYR A 638 26.22 -8.16 0.53
CA TYR A 638 26.98 -9.33 0.14
C TYR A 638 26.11 -10.53 -0.24
N TYR A 639 24.94 -10.69 0.40
CA TYR A 639 24.01 -11.77 0.07
C TYR A 639 23.50 -11.68 -1.36
N TYR A 640 23.02 -10.54 -1.78
CA TYR A 640 22.48 -10.36 -3.14
C TYR A 640 23.54 -10.23 -4.22
N LEU A 641 24.71 -9.70 -3.89
CA LEU A 641 25.81 -9.48 -4.84
C LEU A 641 26.82 -10.64 -4.88
N THR A 642 26.45 -11.85 -4.44
CA THR A 642 27.35 -12.99 -4.55
C THR A 642 27.82 -13.23 -6.00
N PRO A 643 29.10 -13.51 -6.25
CA PRO A 643 29.60 -13.81 -7.60
C PRO A 643 28.83 -14.93 -8.26
N LYS A 644 28.36 -15.94 -7.52
CA LYS A 644 27.52 -17.00 -8.05
C LYS A 644 26.21 -16.46 -8.64
N ASN A 645 25.50 -15.61 -7.90
CA ASN A 645 24.27 -14.99 -8.38
C ASN A 645 24.54 -14.12 -9.63
N LEU A 646 25.54 -13.25 -9.55
CA LEU A 646 25.83 -12.27 -10.61
C LEU A 646 26.36 -12.92 -11.89
N LEU A 647 27.30 -13.88 -11.77
CA LEU A 647 28.00 -14.47 -12.93
C LEU A 647 27.33 -15.72 -13.46
N LEU A 648 26.89 -16.66 -12.59
CA LEU A 648 26.35 -17.95 -13.04
C LEU A 648 24.85 -17.88 -13.31
N ILE A 649 24.08 -17.19 -12.46
CA ILE A 649 22.62 -17.11 -12.59
C ILE A 649 22.24 -15.96 -13.53
N LYS A 650 22.77 -14.75 -13.30
CA LYS A 650 22.38 -13.54 -14.03
C LYS A 650 23.30 -13.23 -15.22
N LYS A 651 24.48 -13.87 -15.29
CA LYS A 651 25.46 -13.76 -16.41
C LYS A 651 25.91 -12.33 -16.72
N LEU A 652 26.05 -11.51 -15.68
CA LEU A 652 26.49 -10.13 -15.82
C LEU A 652 27.96 -10.07 -16.29
N ASN A 653 28.26 -9.15 -17.18
CA ASN A 653 29.61 -8.83 -17.62
C ASN A 653 30.23 -7.73 -16.72
N ARG A 654 31.52 -7.46 -16.90
CA ARG A 654 32.25 -6.47 -16.10
C ARG A 654 31.62 -5.08 -16.14
N LYS A 655 31.15 -4.64 -17.30
CA LYS A 655 30.48 -3.35 -17.49
C LYS A 655 29.17 -3.28 -16.73
N SER A 656 28.37 -4.34 -16.77
CA SER A 656 27.10 -4.41 -16.04
C SER A 656 27.28 -4.42 -14.54
N ILE A 657 28.31 -5.10 -14.02
CA ILE A 657 28.64 -5.10 -12.58
C ILE A 657 29.09 -3.72 -12.12
N SER A 658 29.95 -3.05 -12.90
CA SER A 658 30.36 -1.67 -12.57
C SER A 658 29.15 -0.73 -12.56
N LEU A 659 28.27 -0.83 -13.54
CA LEU A 659 27.03 -0.04 -13.59
C LEU A 659 26.10 -0.35 -12.39
N LEU A 660 26.02 -1.62 -11.99
CA LEU A 660 25.25 -2.05 -10.82
C LEU A 660 25.75 -1.37 -9.54
N ILE A 661 27.06 -1.39 -9.33
CA ILE A 661 27.68 -0.76 -8.15
C ILE A 661 27.47 0.74 -8.13
N GLU A 662 27.63 1.44 -9.27
CA GLU A 662 27.36 2.88 -9.36
C GLU A 662 25.88 3.20 -9.06
N ASN A 663 24.94 2.41 -9.57
CA ASN A 663 23.53 2.58 -9.28
C ASN A 663 23.20 2.34 -7.80
N ILE A 664 23.85 1.36 -7.16
CA ILE A 664 23.70 1.10 -5.72
C ILE A 664 24.19 2.31 -4.92
N ILE A 665 25.38 2.83 -5.25
CA ILE A 665 25.94 4.00 -4.57
C ILE A 665 25.04 5.24 -4.75
N TYR A 666 24.52 5.46 -5.96
CA TYR A 666 23.62 6.56 -6.25
C TYR A 666 22.30 6.44 -5.44
N LYS A 667 21.68 5.26 -5.44
CA LYS A 667 20.45 5.01 -4.68
C LYS A 667 20.67 5.14 -3.17
N TYR A 668 21.79 4.66 -2.66
CA TYR A 668 22.14 4.81 -1.25
C TYR A 668 22.26 6.28 -0.85
N LYS A 669 22.98 7.08 -1.64
CA LYS A 669 23.09 8.53 -1.41
C LYS A 669 21.74 9.23 -1.40
N LYS A 670 20.87 8.86 -2.35
CA LYS A 670 19.53 9.43 -2.47
C LYS A 670 18.61 9.03 -1.32
N SER A 671 18.90 7.91 -0.65
CA SER A 671 18.06 7.40 0.44
C SER A 671 18.33 8.05 1.80
N ILE A 672 19.40 8.83 1.92
CA ILE A 672 19.70 9.53 3.16
C ILE A 672 18.71 10.68 3.35
N VAL A 673 18.18 10.81 4.56
CA VAL A 673 17.25 11.88 4.92
C VAL A 673 17.86 13.26 4.70
N ALA A 674 17.09 14.19 4.16
CA ALA A 674 17.55 15.55 3.94
C ALA A 674 17.59 16.32 5.27
N PRO A 675 18.68 17.08 5.55
CA PRO A 675 18.69 18.02 6.67
C PRO A 675 17.56 19.03 6.55
N GLY A 676 16.90 19.34 7.66
CA GLY A 676 15.74 20.22 7.70
C GLY A 676 14.38 19.53 7.54
N GLU A 677 14.36 18.22 7.29
CA GLU A 677 13.10 17.46 7.21
C GLU A 677 12.39 17.47 8.57
N MET A 678 11.08 17.81 8.56
CA MET A 678 10.24 17.91 9.75
C MET A 678 9.69 16.54 10.16
N VAL A 679 10.58 15.68 10.63
CA VAL A 679 10.30 14.27 10.94
C VAL A 679 9.29 14.08 12.06
N GLY A 680 9.20 15.02 13.01
CA GLY A 680 8.20 14.99 14.07
C GLY A 680 6.77 15.15 13.53
N MET A 681 6.56 16.01 12.55
CA MET A 681 5.27 16.16 11.87
C MET A 681 4.91 14.89 11.10
N ILE A 682 5.86 14.32 10.39
CA ILE A 682 5.67 13.06 9.65
C ILE A 682 5.27 11.93 10.60
N ALA A 683 5.96 11.78 11.73
CA ALA A 683 5.66 10.76 12.72
C ALA A 683 4.26 10.96 13.35
N ALA A 684 3.93 12.18 13.76
CA ALA A 684 2.63 12.50 14.33
C ALA A 684 1.47 12.21 13.35
N GLN A 685 1.62 12.60 12.10
CA GLN A 685 0.63 12.37 11.05
C GLN A 685 0.52 10.87 10.69
N SER A 686 1.64 10.14 10.69
CA SER A 686 1.68 8.72 10.37
C SER A 686 1.01 7.84 11.44
N ILE A 687 0.92 8.32 12.69
CA ILE A 687 0.17 7.66 13.77
C ILE A 687 -1.28 8.16 13.79
N GLY A 688 -1.51 9.45 13.63
CA GLY A 688 -2.83 10.08 13.79
C GLY A 688 -3.81 9.74 12.66
N GLU A 689 -3.36 9.70 11.41
CA GLU A 689 -4.22 9.40 10.26
C GLU A 689 -4.80 7.98 10.33
N PRO A 690 -4.00 6.90 10.50
CA PRO A 690 -4.55 5.56 10.66
C PRO A 690 -5.46 5.40 11.88
N THR A 691 -5.18 6.11 12.98
CA THR A 691 -6.02 6.10 14.18
C THR A 691 -7.43 6.64 13.87
N THR A 692 -7.52 7.68 13.05
CA THR A 692 -8.81 8.21 12.58
C THR A 692 -9.55 7.18 11.70
N GLN A 693 -8.86 6.44 10.85
CA GLN A 693 -9.47 5.39 10.02
C GLN A 693 -9.90 4.15 10.82
N MET A 694 -9.27 3.85 11.96
CA MET A 694 -9.70 2.74 12.84
C MET A 694 -11.15 2.89 13.31
N THR A 695 -11.72 4.10 13.36
CA THR A 695 -13.13 4.31 13.69
C THR A 695 -14.08 3.70 12.67
N LEU A 696 -13.72 3.72 11.41
CA LEU A 696 -14.53 3.21 10.31
C LEU A 696 -14.42 1.68 10.15
N ASN A 697 -13.31 1.08 10.61
CA ASN A 697 -13.01 -0.33 10.39
C ASN A 697 -13.41 -1.24 11.57
N THR A 698 -13.70 -0.72 12.75
CA THR A 698 -14.08 -1.53 13.93
C THR A 698 -15.38 -2.32 13.73
N PHE A 699 -16.25 -1.90 12.80
CA PHE A 699 -17.49 -2.59 12.50
C PHE A 699 -17.34 -3.84 11.65
N HIS A 700 -16.36 -3.89 10.78
CA HIS A 700 -16.15 -5.03 9.88
C HIS A 700 -15.46 -6.23 10.57
N PHE A 701 -14.93 -6.03 11.78
CA PHE A 701 -14.32 -7.09 12.59
C PHE A 701 -15.27 -7.71 13.63
N ALA A 702 -16.52 -7.30 13.68
CA ALA A 702 -17.51 -7.81 14.63
C ALA A 702 -17.86 -9.30 14.48
N GLY A 703 -17.34 -9.98 13.45
CA GLY A 703 -17.56 -11.41 13.21
C GLY A 703 -16.40 -12.33 13.60
N VAL A 704 -15.23 -11.79 14.01
CA VAL A 704 -14.09 -12.62 14.42
C VAL A 704 -13.84 -12.37 15.90
N ALA A 705 -14.32 -13.27 16.75
CA ALA A 705 -13.96 -13.27 18.16
C ALA A 705 -12.44 -13.37 18.27
N SER A 706 -11.82 -12.30 18.74
CA SER A 706 -10.39 -12.25 19.00
C SER A 706 -10.05 -13.25 20.11
N LYS A 707 -9.11 -14.15 19.87
CA LYS A 707 -8.59 -15.08 20.87
C LYS A 707 -7.84 -14.39 22.03
N SER A 708 -7.64 -13.08 21.97
CA SER A 708 -6.91 -12.35 23.02
C SER A 708 -7.79 -11.26 23.65
N ASN A 709 -7.74 -11.16 24.98
CA ASN A 709 -8.40 -10.11 25.75
C ASN A 709 -7.71 -8.73 25.66
N VAL A 710 -6.78 -8.55 24.74
CA VAL A 710 -6.01 -7.31 24.60
C VAL A 710 -6.89 -6.21 24.06
N THR A 711 -6.89 -5.05 24.71
CA THR A 711 -7.55 -3.83 24.24
C THR A 711 -6.96 -3.45 22.87
N ARG A 712 -7.83 -3.18 21.89
CA ARG A 712 -7.43 -2.85 20.51
C ARG A 712 -8.09 -1.56 20.06
N GLY A 713 -7.58 -1.01 18.96
CA GLY A 713 -8.13 0.19 18.35
C GLY A 713 -7.79 1.47 19.08
N VAL A 714 -8.65 2.48 18.94
CA VAL A 714 -8.47 3.83 19.52
C VAL A 714 -8.29 3.81 21.04
N PRO A 715 -9.05 3.02 21.83
CA PRO A 715 -8.84 2.96 23.27
C PRO A 715 -7.42 2.52 23.66
N ARG A 716 -6.83 1.58 22.94
CA ARG A 716 -5.45 1.13 23.22
C ARG A 716 -4.42 2.18 22.88
N VAL A 717 -4.60 2.88 21.77
CA VAL A 717 -3.72 3.99 21.39
C VAL A 717 -3.76 5.08 22.48
N GLU A 718 -4.93 5.39 23.00
CA GLU A 718 -5.09 6.39 24.07
C GLU A 718 -4.46 5.91 25.39
N GLU A 719 -4.61 4.66 25.78
CA GLU A 719 -3.94 4.08 26.96
C GLU A 719 -2.41 4.24 26.87
N ILE A 720 -1.82 3.92 25.71
CA ILE A 720 -0.37 4.02 25.48
C ILE A 720 0.08 5.50 25.54
N LEU A 721 -0.62 6.39 24.86
CA LEU A 721 -0.26 7.82 24.79
C LEU A 721 -0.45 8.56 26.11
N SER A 722 -1.42 8.15 26.92
CA SER A 722 -1.67 8.74 28.24
C SER A 722 -0.88 8.07 29.36
N LEU A 723 -0.09 7.03 29.07
CA LEU A 723 0.63 6.23 30.07
C LEU A 723 -0.31 5.79 31.22
N SER A 724 -1.47 5.23 30.86
CA SER A 724 -2.49 4.86 31.84
C SER A 724 -1.94 3.90 32.88
N GLU A 725 -2.08 4.25 34.15
CA GLU A 725 -1.67 3.38 35.29
C GLU A 725 -2.54 2.14 35.39
N ASN A 726 -3.80 2.23 34.95
CA ASN A 726 -4.78 1.15 34.98
C ASN A 726 -5.27 0.82 33.56
N PRO A 727 -4.54 0.04 32.77
CA PRO A 727 -5.01 -0.40 31.46
C PRO A 727 -6.24 -1.29 31.61
N LYS A 728 -7.17 -1.23 30.65
CA LYS A 728 -8.42 -2.02 30.68
C LYS A 728 -8.19 -3.53 30.75
N ASN A 729 -7.19 -4.02 30.04
CA ASN A 729 -6.80 -5.44 30.01
C ASN A 729 -5.29 -5.57 30.24
N PRO A 730 -4.83 -5.54 31.49
CA PRO A 730 -3.41 -5.72 31.78
C PRO A 730 -2.98 -7.13 31.39
N SER A 731 -1.82 -7.26 30.75
CA SER A 731 -1.21 -8.54 30.43
C SER A 731 0.23 -8.59 30.89
N CYS A 732 0.64 -9.72 31.40
CA CYS A 732 2.01 -10.00 31.80
C CYS A 732 2.51 -11.24 31.04
N THR A 733 3.71 -11.16 30.49
CA THR A 733 4.37 -12.31 29.86
C THR A 733 5.47 -12.79 30.79
N ILE A 734 5.35 -14.02 31.25
CA ILE A 734 6.33 -14.65 32.09
C ILE A 734 7.17 -15.57 31.21
N HIS A 735 8.47 -15.29 31.14
CA HIS A 735 9.42 -16.13 30.43
C HIS A 735 9.96 -17.21 31.40
N LEU A 736 9.86 -18.45 30.98
CA LEU A 736 10.42 -19.59 31.73
C LEU A 736 11.90 -19.76 31.40
N PHE A 737 12.62 -20.53 32.21
CA PHE A 737 13.99 -20.92 31.87
C PHE A 737 14.00 -21.90 30.69
N PRO A 738 15.05 -21.91 29.86
CA PRO A 738 15.09 -22.75 28.64
C PRO A 738 14.88 -24.25 28.94
N ASP A 739 15.34 -24.73 30.10
CA ASP A 739 15.19 -26.13 30.53
C ASP A 739 13.72 -26.46 30.88
N GLU A 740 12.95 -25.49 31.33
CA GLU A 740 11.53 -25.63 31.66
C GLU A 740 10.65 -25.53 30.44
N GLU A 741 11.02 -24.69 29.47
CA GLU A 741 10.28 -24.53 28.20
C GLU A 741 10.32 -25.79 27.33
N THR A 742 11.32 -26.64 27.48
CA THR A 742 11.49 -27.88 26.70
C THR A 742 10.69 -29.05 27.23
N SER A 743 10.20 -28.99 28.48
CA SER A 743 9.43 -30.07 29.13
C SER A 743 7.95 -29.67 29.22
N ILE A 744 7.08 -30.46 28.59
CA ILE A 744 5.62 -30.24 28.62
C ILE A 744 5.10 -30.40 30.08
N ASP A 745 5.61 -31.39 30.80
CA ASP A 745 5.19 -31.67 32.18
C ASP A 745 5.55 -30.52 33.13
N ASN A 746 6.73 -29.92 32.99
CA ASN A 746 7.15 -28.78 33.80
C ASN A 746 6.34 -27.53 33.49
N THR A 747 6.01 -27.29 32.21
CA THR A 747 5.17 -26.14 31.83
C THR A 747 3.74 -26.27 32.32
N GLU A 748 3.19 -27.49 32.40
CA GLU A 748 1.87 -27.74 33.00
C GLU A 748 1.86 -27.50 34.51
N ILE A 749 2.87 -27.95 35.22
CA ILE A 749 3.01 -27.70 36.67
C ILE A 749 3.13 -26.19 36.95
N ILE A 750 3.93 -25.47 36.18
CA ILE A 750 4.10 -24.01 36.33
C ILE A 750 2.80 -23.28 36.00
N ARG A 751 2.08 -23.71 34.97
CA ARG A 751 0.75 -23.17 34.62
C ARG A 751 -0.21 -23.33 35.80
N ASP A 752 -0.30 -24.51 36.39
CA ASP A 752 -1.21 -24.81 37.51
C ASP A 752 -0.84 -23.99 38.75
N ILE A 753 0.45 -23.79 39.04
CA ILE A 753 0.90 -22.88 40.10
C ILE A 753 0.52 -21.43 39.82
N LEU A 754 0.62 -20.96 38.58
CA LEU A 754 0.29 -19.59 38.21
C LEU A 754 -1.21 -19.33 38.17
N GLU A 755 -2.04 -20.32 37.82
CA GLU A 755 -3.50 -20.23 37.87
C GLU A 755 -4.02 -20.09 39.28
N ASP A 756 -3.33 -20.64 40.29
CA ASP A 756 -3.67 -20.52 41.70
C ASP A 756 -3.27 -19.17 42.34
N VAL A 757 -2.50 -18.33 41.63
CA VAL A 757 -2.12 -17.01 42.12
C VAL A 757 -3.30 -16.05 41.94
N SER A 758 -4.08 -15.84 42.97
CA SER A 758 -5.08 -14.77 43.00
C SER A 758 -4.42 -13.41 43.13
N TYR A 759 -4.74 -12.49 42.24
CA TYR A 759 -4.37 -11.07 42.40
C TYR A 759 -5.09 -10.51 43.64
N THR A 760 -4.38 -10.41 44.76
CA THR A 760 -4.77 -9.50 45.81
C THR A 760 -4.21 -8.12 45.50
N THR A 761 -5.06 -7.19 45.14
CA THR A 761 -4.77 -5.75 45.06
C THR A 761 -4.31 -5.22 46.40
#